data_134cb9d03610c5b6051f76c465fd739d
#
_entry.id   134cb9d03610c5b6051f76c465fd739d
#
_cell.length_a   1.000
_cell.length_b   1.000
_cell.length_c   1.000
_cell.angle_alpha   90.00
_cell.angle_beta   90.00
_cell.angle_gamma   90.00
#
_symmetry.space_group_name_H-M   'P 1'
#
loop_
_entity.id
_entity.type
_entity.pdbx_description
1 polymer ?
#
loop_
_entity_poly.entity_id
_entity_poly.type
_entity_poly.pdbx_seq_one_letter_code
_entity_poly.pdbx_strand_id
1 'polypeptide(L)'
;MKIYLLILTFFISFFGFSQVQTITYSVSPTAFEENQSITITVNGTSVNETSWGITGNALYLWTWSFDINDANIIDSPTNGAWTSSNEVNRFTYNSGNDTYTYTLTPTTFYNRTNIGRIGFLAKAKDGTGDKKSQDVLIDVGAFQSVLVNPNVNSATIINSGESLNVTANNSNGIASYNLKANNVSISTANNVTSFAFNHLNITSNQSYQLEITQGTITQIKKFSLIVNPGTTLQNLPSNLKEGINYNMSDVSKATLVLDAPGKDFIYVAGSFNNWQPDASYAMKKDLTTGKFWLELSGLTSLQQYTYQYWVVDQTPNTNSPKLVKTADPFSTLVLSPFDDPYIAATTYPNLPLYPVGQEREVTLLQTGQTPYIWSAATTNFVKPNKDNLVVYEVLIRDFDANRNFQSLIDRIDYFKNLKINAIQLMPVMEFEGNESWGYNTAYHTALDKFYGTENKFKEFIDLCHQNGIAVILDVALNHAFGRNPMIRMWMKDSDGDGWGDPASDNPYFNEFAKHSYGVGADFNHASTLTKTYVKRVINHWIQDFKIDGFRWDLTKGFTQACSAGDDACTNASQPDRIAVLKEYADYSWSLDNNHYVIFEHLGSDGEEQQWANYRIGEGKGIMMWGEMTYPYTQLMEGYATGGDLTRMGHVSRGFTGKRLIGYPESHDKDRLMYSALTFGNGGGTSPIIGNLNNSLFRMSAIGATSLLIPGPKMIWHFAELGMNNSIYTCNNGSVNTEIDVTAGDCKLDTKPQPQWVNNWQGVSQRAKIYTDWAKMISLKTSNPVFNGNYAISPNGNNIRQRIYIFDTALTGLNSVVILANFSVASQNVTPDFPFAGIWYNLMDNTPITVTNTTTQIPIESGGFRIYGNQPALANEEFNKINFVNLSPNPASTYFTLNTNVSKVQIFSLTGQLVKTYNNQSEEFQYSISDLNQGIYLVKITDENNREKALKLIKQ
;
A
#
# COMPACT_ATOMS: atom_id res chain seq x y z
N MET A 1 43.43 25.92 0.90
CA MET A 1 42.54 26.26 -0.24
C MET A 1 42.28 24.97 -0.95
N LYS A 2 41.25 24.23 -0.52
CA LYS A 2 40.76 23.01 -1.16
C LYS A 2 39.35 23.33 -1.68
N ILE A 3 39.20 23.25 -3.00
CA ILE A 3 37.98 23.44 -3.74
C ILE A 3 37.07 22.28 -3.44
N TYR A 4 35.92 22.54 -2.77
CA TYR A 4 34.85 21.55 -2.69
C TYR A 4 34.09 21.57 -4.01
N LEU A 5 34.24 20.48 -4.76
CA LEU A 5 33.39 20.19 -5.92
C LEU A 5 32.02 19.78 -5.37
N LEU A 6 31.04 20.68 -5.48
CA LEU A 6 29.65 20.38 -5.27
C LEU A 6 29.21 19.50 -6.44
N ILE A 7 29.10 18.20 -6.25
CA ILE A 7 28.42 17.32 -7.22
C ILE A 7 26.93 17.56 -7.02
N LEU A 8 26.39 18.40 -7.89
CA LEU A 8 24.96 18.56 -8.09
C LEU A 8 24.52 17.28 -8.83
N THR A 9 24.05 16.27 -8.12
CA THR A 9 23.39 15.12 -8.70
C THR A 9 22.05 15.62 -9.29
N PHE A 10 22.02 15.78 -10.57
CA PHE A 10 20.79 15.95 -11.33
C PHE A 10 19.98 14.64 -11.17
N PHE A 11 18.93 14.69 -10.39
CA PHE A 11 17.85 13.73 -10.52
C PHE A 11 17.15 14.02 -11.85
N ILE A 12 17.54 13.30 -12.87
CA ILE A 12 16.69 13.15 -14.06
C ILE A 12 15.60 12.17 -13.63
N SER A 13 14.48 12.70 -13.18
CA SER A 13 13.23 11.95 -13.13
C SER A 13 12.91 11.55 -14.57
N PHE A 14 13.08 10.28 -14.88
CA PHE A 14 12.51 9.72 -16.09
C PHE A 14 11.00 9.82 -15.95
N PHE A 15 10.41 10.75 -16.67
CA PHE A 15 8.99 10.71 -16.98
C PHE A 15 8.75 9.39 -17.69
N GLY A 16 7.97 8.51 -17.11
CA GLY A 16 7.47 7.33 -17.78
C GLY A 16 6.43 7.72 -18.81
N PHE A 17 6.87 8.33 -19.91
CA PHE A 17 6.06 8.31 -21.13
C PHE A 17 6.04 6.86 -21.58
N SER A 18 4.86 6.33 -21.87
CA SER A 18 4.75 5.07 -22.60
C SER A 18 5.73 5.10 -23.77
N GLN A 19 6.71 4.19 -23.78
CA GLN A 19 7.74 4.12 -24.81
C GLN A 19 7.37 3.09 -25.88
N VAL A 20 6.09 2.77 -26.01
CA VAL A 20 5.60 1.87 -27.06
C VAL A 20 6.02 2.37 -28.44
N GLN A 21 6.64 1.49 -29.22
CA GLN A 21 7.06 1.80 -30.58
C GLN A 21 6.33 0.89 -31.57
N THR A 22 5.97 1.45 -32.73
CA THR A 22 5.44 0.63 -33.82
C THR A 22 6.61 0.04 -34.63
N ILE A 23 6.84 -1.27 -34.50
CA ILE A 23 7.86 -1.98 -35.27
C ILE A 23 7.32 -2.49 -36.61
N THR A 24 8.20 -2.58 -37.61
CA THR A 24 7.94 -3.31 -38.84
C THR A 24 8.53 -4.71 -38.71
N TYR A 25 7.75 -5.71 -39.12
CA TYR A 25 8.13 -7.11 -38.97
C TYR A 25 7.70 -7.92 -40.20
N SER A 26 8.26 -9.13 -40.29
CA SER A 26 7.77 -10.18 -41.21
C SER A 26 7.87 -11.55 -40.55
N VAL A 27 7.04 -12.48 -40.99
CA VAL A 27 7.07 -13.87 -40.59
C VAL A 27 7.22 -14.76 -41.81
N SER A 28 8.13 -15.71 -41.73
CA SER A 28 8.40 -16.64 -42.84
C SER A 28 8.41 -18.09 -42.36
N PRO A 29 7.62 -18.99 -42.97
CA PRO A 29 6.61 -18.73 -44.02
C PRO A 29 5.44 -17.89 -43.49
N THR A 30 4.75 -17.17 -44.36
CA THR A 30 3.58 -16.33 -44.02
C THR A 30 2.32 -17.14 -43.66
N ALA A 31 2.20 -18.35 -44.16
CA ALA A 31 1.18 -19.33 -43.76
C ALA A 31 1.90 -20.62 -43.32
N PHE A 32 1.55 -21.12 -42.15
CA PHE A 32 2.21 -22.24 -41.51
C PHE A 32 1.27 -22.98 -40.57
N GLU A 33 1.51 -24.28 -40.40
CA GLU A 33 0.85 -25.09 -39.38
C GLU A 33 1.59 -25.02 -38.05
N GLU A 34 0.91 -25.37 -36.98
CA GLU A 34 1.44 -25.25 -35.59
C GLU A 34 2.74 -26.05 -35.35
N ASN A 35 2.99 -27.08 -36.13
CA ASN A 35 4.17 -27.96 -36.06
C ASN A 35 5.31 -27.56 -37.03
N GLN A 36 5.13 -26.46 -37.78
CA GLN A 36 6.15 -25.94 -38.69
C GLN A 36 7.02 -24.87 -38.01
N SER A 37 8.31 -24.83 -38.41
CA SER A 37 9.23 -23.80 -37.94
C SER A 37 8.97 -22.50 -38.67
N ILE A 38 8.89 -21.41 -37.89
CA ILE A 38 8.74 -20.04 -38.39
C ILE A 38 9.90 -19.17 -37.96
N THR A 39 10.22 -18.14 -38.74
CA THR A 39 11.16 -17.10 -38.34
C THR A 39 10.44 -15.75 -38.32
N ILE A 40 10.44 -15.12 -37.16
CA ILE A 40 10.00 -13.73 -36.95
C ILE A 40 11.20 -12.84 -37.22
N THR A 41 11.05 -11.84 -38.08
CA THR A 41 12.08 -10.85 -38.39
C THR A 41 11.54 -9.46 -38.08
N VAL A 42 12.23 -8.74 -37.21
CA VAL A 42 11.95 -7.33 -36.89
C VAL A 42 12.98 -6.46 -37.60
N ASN A 43 12.56 -5.40 -38.25
CA ASN A 43 13.43 -4.44 -38.91
C ASN A 43 14.06 -3.52 -37.85
N GLY A 44 15.38 -3.50 -37.71
CA GLY A 44 16.13 -2.70 -36.76
C GLY A 44 15.89 -1.20 -36.88
N THR A 45 15.72 -0.71 -38.12
CA THR A 45 15.40 0.74 -38.34
C THR A 45 14.07 1.17 -37.73
N SER A 46 13.17 0.24 -37.41
CA SER A 46 11.89 0.53 -36.76
C SER A 46 11.97 0.49 -35.21
N VAL A 47 13.13 0.14 -34.66
CA VAL A 47 13.38 0.08 -33.21
C VAL A 47 14.29 1.24 -32.81
N ASN A 48 13.82 2.13 -31.98
CA ASN A 48 14.67 3.15 -31.34
C ASN A 48 15.34 2.58 -30.09
N GLU A 49 16.50 1.95 -30.30
CA GLU A 49 17.26 1.28 -29.24
C GLU A 49 17.68 2.23 -28.12
N THR A 50 17.99 3.48 -28.47
CA THR A 50 18.42 4.49 -27.51
C THR A 50 17.30 4.85 -26.52
N SER A 51 16.06 5.00 -27.00
CA SER A 51 14.93 5.31 -26.15
C SER A 51 14.58 4.18 -25.18
N TRP A 52 14.79 2.93 -25.60
CA TRP A 52 14.55 1.76 -24.74
C TRP A 52 15.77 1.38 -23.87
N GLY A 53 16.91 2.09 -24.03
CA GLY A 53 18.14 1.77 -23.32
C GLY A 53 18.78 0.45 -23.75
N ILE A 54 18.49 -0.04 -24.99
CA ILE A 54 19.05 -1.28 -25.51
C ILE A 54 20.54 -1.08 -25.78
N THR A 55 21.36 -1.95 -25.19
CA THR A 55 22.81 -2.02 -25.43
C THR A 55 23.17 -3.37 -25.99
N GLY A 56 24.19 -3.42 -26.90
CA GLY A 56 24.63 -4.68 -27.50
C GLY A 56 23.56 -5.43 -28.29
N ASN A 57 22.61 -4.71 -28.88
CA ASN A 57 21.50 -5.25 -29.68
C ASN A 57 20.68 -6.30 -28.90
N ALA A 58 20.39 -6.05 -27.64
CA ALA A 58 19.67 -6.95 -26.75
C ALA A 58 18.16 -6.71 -26.81
N LEU A 59 17.54 -7.14 -27.89
CA LEU A 59 16.09 -7.15 -28.11
C LEU A 59 15.52 -8.53 -27.75
N TYR A 60 14.34 -8.58 -27.10
CA TYR A 60 13.72 -9.80 -26.59
C TYR A 60 12.31 -9.98 -27.14
N LEU A 61 11.96 -11.25 -27.40
CA LEU A 61 10.63 -11.69 -27.75
C LEU A 61 9.83 -11.93 -26.47
N TRP A 62 8.69 -11.25 -26.33
CA TRP A 62 7.65 -11.60 -25.36
C TRP A 62 6.47 -12.13 -26.15
N THR A 63 5.93 -13.31 -25.81
CA THR A 63 4.97 -13.97 -26.67
C THR A 63 4.01 -14.86 -25.91
N TRP A 64 2.83 -15.05 -26.50
CA TRP A 64 1.73 -15.88 -25.98
C TRP A 64 1.04 -16.61 -27.12
N SER A 65 0.14 -17.52 -26.82
CA SER A 65 -0.60 -18.30 -27.80
C SER A 65 -2.07 -18.40 -27.42
N PHE A 66 -2.91 -18.48 -28.46
CA PHE A 66 -4.35 -18.71 -28.35
C PHE A 66 -4.68 -20.10 -28.93
N ASP A 67 -5.79 -20.67 -28.51
CA ASP A 67 -6.31 -21.87 -29.17
C ASP A 67 -6.98 -21.54 -30.53
N ILE A 68 -7.48 -22.57 -31.24
CA ILE A 68 -8.12 -22.38 -32.54
C ILE A 68 -9.42 -21.56 -32.50
N ASN A 69 -9.97 -21.31 -31.34
CA ASN A 69 -11.16 -20.49 -31.12
C ASN A 69 -10.82 -19.07 -30.68
N ASP A 70 -9.54 -18.70 -30.71
CA ASP A 70 -9.06 -17.40 -30.25
C ASP A 70 -9.31 -17.16 -28.75
N ALA A 71 -9.23 -18.21 -27.97
CA ALA A 71 -9.44 -18.23 -26.53
C ALA A 71 -8.26 -18.91 -25.80
N ASN A 72 -8.35 -19.05 -24.46
CA ASN A 72 -7.36 -19.73 -23.65
C ASN A 72 -5.94 -19.21 -23.88
N ILE A 73 -5.77 -17.89 -23.67
CA ILE A 73 -4.48 -17.21 -23.78
C ILE A 73 -3.51 -17.80 -22.75
N ILE A 74 -2.34 -18.20 -23.21
CA ILE A 74 -1.27 -18.73 -22.36
C ILE A 74 0.03 -18.10 -22.79
N ASP A 75 0.72 -17.46 -21.85
CA ASP A 75 2.07 -16.95 -22.04
C ASP A 75 3.07 -18.05 -22.34
N SER A 76 4.08 -17.74 -23.12
CA SER A 76 5.18 -18.68 -23.34
C SER A 76 5.89 -18.97 -22.01
N PRO A 77 6.15 -20.27 -21.70
CA PRO A 77 6.89 -20.63 -20.50
C PRO A 77 8.33 -20.09 -20.47
N THR A 78 8.79 -19.53 -21.60
CA THR A 78 10.14 -18.98 -21.74
C THR A 78 10.23 -17.48 -21.58
N ASN A 79 9.12 -16.75 -21.42
CA ASN A 79 9.13 -15.28 -21.35
C ASN A 79 10.00 -14.71 -20.22
N GLY A 80 10.05 -15.38 -19.05
CA GLY A 80 10.68 -14.84 -17.85
C GLY A 80 9.80 -13.83 -17.12
N ALA A 81 10.40 -12.89 -16.42
CA ALA A 81 9.68 -11.78 -15.80
C ALA A 81 9.61 -10.58 -16.75
N TRP A 82 8.56 -9.75 -16.64
CA TRP A 82 8.41 -8.54 -17.46
C TRP A 82 9.62 -7.59 -17.31
N THR A 83 10.14 -7.47 -16.08
CA THR A 83 11.33 -6.68 -15.73
C THR A 83 12.64 -7.34 -16.11
N SER A 84 12.63 -8.63 -16.49
CA SER A 84 13.84 -9.38 -16.86
C SER A 84 13.50 -10.55 -17.79
N SER A 85 13.40 -10.27 -19.10
CA SER A 85 13.18 -11.32 -20.10
C SER A 85 14.27 -12.39 -20.09
N ASN A 86 13.86 -13.63 -20.29
CA ASN A 86 14.78 -14.76 -20.35
C ASN A 86 15.70 -14.65 -21.57
N GLU A 87 16.99 -14.95 -21.42
CA GLU A 87 17.99 -14.92 -22.50
C GLU A 87 17.65 -15.87 -23.66
N VAL A 88 16.91 -16.93 -23.43
CA VAL A 88 16.44 -17.84 -24.49
C VAL A 88 15.52 -17.14 -25.50
N ASN A 89 14.84 -16.08 -25.05
CA ASN A 89 13.94 -15.28 -25.90
C ASN A 89 14.65 -14.09 -26.59
N ARG A 90 15.97 -13.96 -26.48
CA ARG A 90 16.73 -12.90 -27.13
C ARG A 90 16.75 -13.09 -28.64
N PHE A 91 16.43 -12.05 -29.40
CA PHE A 91 16.56 -12.05 -30.85
C PHE A 91 18.04 -12.12 -31.28
N THR A 92 18.28 -12.77 -32.39
CA THR A 92 19.58 -12.76 -33.08
C THR A 92 19.66 -11.53 -33.97
N TYR A 93 20.63 -10.66 -33.73
CA TYR A 93 20.84 -9.46 -34.56
C TYR A 93 21.75 -9.74 -35.74
N ASN A 94 21.36 -9.24 -36.90
CA ASN A 94 22.16 -9.27 -38.15
C ASN A 94 22.54 -7.85 -38.56
N SER A 95 23.81 -7.48 -38.37
CA SER A 95 24.35 -6.16 -38.71
C SER A 95 24.45 -5.88 -40.23
N GLY A 96 24.39 -6.92 -41.05
CA GLY A 96 24.52 -6.76 -42.52
C GLY A 96 23.27 -6.14 -43.15
N ASN A 97 22.10 -6.35 -42.54
CA ASN A 97 20.83 -5.83 -43.05
C ASN A 97 19.97 -5.17 -41.94
N ASP A 98 20.54 -4.94 -40.79
CA ASP A 98 19.88 -4.32 -39.63
C ASP A 98 18.54 -4.99 -39.28
N THR A 99 18.58 -6.29 -38.97
CA THR A 99 17.40 -7.07 -38.62
C THR A 99 17.63 -7.90 -37.37
N TYR A 100 16.54 -8.10 -36.63
CA TYR A 100 16.47 -8.99 -35.49
C TYR A 100 15.61 -10.20 -35.85
N THR A 101 16.14 -11.41 -35.69
CA THR A 101 15.46 -12.64 -36.09
C THR A 101 15.28 -13.59 -34.89
N TYR A 102 14.11 -14.25 -34.82
CA TYR A 102 13.83 -15.30 -33.86
C TYR A 102 13.13 -16.47 -34.56
N THR A 103 13.61 -17.68 -34.37
CA THR A 103 13.04 -18.87 -35.01
C THR A 103 12.43 -19.79 -33.97
N LEU A 104 11.19 -20.21 -34.16
CA LEU A 104 10.47 -21.10 -33.26
C LEU A 104 9.56 -22.07 -34.01
N THR A 105 9.21 -23.21 -33.38
CA THR A 105 8.11 -24.09 -33.80
C THR A 105 7.01 -23.99 -32.76
N PRO A 106 5.79 -23.53 -33.10
CA PRO A 106 4.76 -23.21 -32.11
C PRO A 106 4.48 -24.30 -31.09
N THR A 107 4.20 -25.54 -31.57
CA THR A 107 3.86 -26.64 -30.65
C THR A 107 4.95 -26.93 -29.60
N THR A 108 6.21 -26.90 -30.02
CA THR A 108 7.35 -27.14 -29.12
C THR A 108 7.63 -25.95 -28.22
N PHE A 109 7.51 -24.74 -28.79
CA PHE A 109 7.85 -23.52 -28.08
C PHE A 109 6.86 -23.18 -26.97
N TYR A 110 5.55 -23.33 -27.23
CA TYR A 110 4.50 -23.08 -26.25
C TYR A 110 4.13 -24.31 -25.41
N ASN A 111 4.72 -25.46 -25.72
CA ASN A 111 4.37 -26.76 -25.10
C ASN A 111 2.85 -27.03 -25.12
N ARG A 112 2.20 -26.74 -26.24
CA ARG A 112 0.75 -26.95 -26.43
C ARG A 112 0.42 -27.28 -27.90
N THR A 113 -0.76 -27.83 -28.11
CA THR A 113 -1.35 -28.13 -29.44
C THR A 113 -2.67 -27.37 -29.62
N ASN A 114 -3.22 -27.44 -30.81
CA ASN A 114 -4.42 -26.70 -31.21
C ASN A 114 -4.23 -25.17 -31.11
N ILE A 115 -3.06 -24.70 -31.51
CA ILE A 115 -2.74 -23.29 -31.54
C ILE A 115 -3.37 -22.67 -32.80
N GLY A 116 -4.28 -21.72 -32.63
CA GLY A 116 -4.95 -21.00 -33.71
C GLY A 116 -4.33 -19.64 -34.00
N ARG A 117 -3.65 -19.05 -32.99
CA ARG A 117 -2.99 -17.77 -33.13
C ARG A 117 -1.81 -17.63 -32.17
N ILE A 118 -0.82 -16.86 -32.56
CA ILE A 118 0.32 -16.46 -31.73
C ILE A 118 0.28 -14.95 -31.57
N GLY A 119 0.42 -14.47 -30.33
CA GLY A 119 0.71 -13.08 -30.05
C GLY A 119 2.19 -12.89 -29.74
N PHE A 120 2.79 -11.78 -30.18
CA PHE A 120 4.12 -11.43 -29.77
C PHE A 120 4.33 -9.91 -29.76
N LEU A 121 5.30 -9.47 -28.99
CA LEU A 121 5.87 -8.14 -29.05
C LEU A 121 7.40 -8.22 -28.91
N ALA A 122 8.09 -7.22 -29.40
CA ALA A 122 9.51 -7.04 -29.14
C ALA A 122 9.69 -6.03 -28.01
N LYS A 123 10.59 -6.30 -27.08
CA LYS A 123 10.82 -5.42 -25.93
C LYS A 123 12.30 -5.36 -25.53
N ALA A 124 12.66 -4.33 -24.76
CA ALA A 124 13.90 -4.32 -24.01
C ALA A 124 13.91 -5.48 -22.99
N LYS A 125 15.07 -5.84 -22.44
CA LYS A 125 15.16 -6.88 -21.40
C LYS A 125 14.27 -6.56 -20.22
N ASP A 126 14.30 -5.31 -19.77
CA ASP A 126 13.36 -4.74 -18.82
C ASP A 126 12.26 -3.97 -19.59
N GLY A 127 11.02 -4.41 -19.47
CA GLY A 127 9.84 -3.83 -20.10
C GLY A 127 9.19 -2.67 -19.35
N THR A 128 9.74 -2.26 -18.20
CA THR A 128 9.18 -1.15 -17.42
C THR A 128 9.19 0.16 -18.21
N GLY A 129 8.19 1.00 -17.99
CA GLY A 129 8.00 2.22 -18.77
C GLY A 129 7.58 1.97 -20.22
N ASP A 130 6.90 0.82 -20.49
CA ASP A 130 6.41 0.40 -21.79
C ASP A 130 7.49 0.37 -22.89
N LYS A 131 8.70 -0.08 -22.54
CA LYS A 131 9.79 -0.33 -23.50
C LYS A 131 9.49 -1.57 -24.34
N LYS A 132 8.39 -1.52 -25.07
CA LYS A 132 7.83 -2.61 -25.89
C LYS A 132 7.35 -2.08 -27.25
N SER A 133 7.18 -3.00 -28.20
CA SER A 133 6.44 -2.72 -29.43
C SER A 133 4.93 -2.82 -29.20
N GLN A 134 4.17 -2.46 -30.24
CA GLN A 134 2.78 -2.89 -30.36
C GLN A 134 2.67 -4.41 -30.26
N ASP A 135 1.50 -4.89 -29.86
CA ASP A 135 1.16 -6.29 -29.92
C ASP A 135 0.95 -6.72 -31.38
N VAL A 136 1.55 -7.85 -31.75
CA VAL A 136 1.41 -8.43 -33.07
C VAL A 136 0.71 -9.77 -32.92
N LEU A 137 -0.37 -9.97 -33.68
CA LEU A 137 -1.12 -11.23 -33.72
C LEU A 137 -0.93 -11.93 -35.08
N ILE A 138 -0.61 -13.21 -35.08
CA ILE A 138 -0.35 -14.02 -36.27
C ILE A 138 -1.21 -15.27 -36.21
N ASP A 139 -2.02 -15.49 -37.27
CA ASP A 139 -2.85 -16.69 -37.35
C ASP A 139 -1.99 -17.92 -37.69
N VAL A 140 -2.29 -19.05 -37.05
CA VAL A 140 -1.63 -20.35 -37.25
C VAL A 140 -2.56 -21.27 -38.02
N GLY A 141 -2.00 -21.98 -38.98
CA GLY A 141 -2.73 -22.89 -39.88
C GLY A 141 -2.85 -22.34 -41.28
N ALA A 142 -2.83 -23.20 -42.28
CA ALA A 142 -2.99 -22.85 -43.68
C ALA A 142 -4.37 -22.28 -44.00
N PHE A 143 -5.38 -22.70 -43.22
CA PHE A 143 -6.72 -22.09 -43.18
C PHE A 143 -6.74 -20.89 -42.27
N GLN A 144 -6.87 -19.73 -42.84
CA GLN A 144 -6.99 -18.46 -42.11
C GLN A 144 -8.29 -17.76 -42.47
N SER A 145 -8.93 -17.16 -41.46
CA SER A 145 -10.14 -16.37 -41.68
C SER A 145 -10.06 -15.01 -40.99
N VAL A 146 -10.61 -14.00 -41.63
CA VAL A 146 -10.63 -12.61 -41.16
C VAL A 146 -12.06 -12.11 -41.11
N LEU A 147 -12.49 -11.61 -39.96
CA LEU A 147 -13.68 -10.80 -39.84
C LEU A 147 -13.31 -9.38 -40.31
N VAL A 148 -13.88 -8.97 -41.46
CA VAL A 148 -13.54 -7.68 -42.11
C VAL A 148 -14.37 -6.54 -41.50
N ASN A 149 -15.64 -6.83 -41.18
CA ASN A 149 -16.55 -5.91 -40.50
C ASN A 149 -17.56 -6.69 -39.66
N PRO A 150 -17.83 -6.28 -38.41
CA PRO A 150 -17.16 -5.22 -37.68
C PRO A 150 -15.72 -5.61 -37.28
N ASN A 151 -14.90 -4.63 -36.96
CA ASN A 151 -13.57 -4.90 -36.38
C ASN A 151 -13.73 -5.59 -35.03
N VAL A 152 -13.08 -6.74 -34.83
CA VAL A 152 -13.14 -7.51 -33.59
C VAL A 152 -12.66 -6.75 -32.35
N ASN A 153 -11.77 -5.76 -32.53
CA ASN A 153 -11.16 -4.98 -31.44
C ASN A 153 -11.88 -3.66 -31.15
N SER A 154 -13.03 -3.37 -31.79
CA SER A 154 -13.79 -2.15 -31.54
C SER A 154 -15.22 -2.48 -31.13
N ALA A 155 -15.73 -1.77 -30.12
CA ALA A 155 -17.13 -1.86 -29.76
C ALA A 155 -18.00 -1.30 -30.89
N THR A 156 -18.91 -2.12 -31.44
CA THR A 156 -19.90 -1.66 -32.40
C THR A 156 -21.12 -1.14 -31.63
N ILE A 157 -21.41 0.16 -31.81
CA ILE A 157 -22.53 0.84 -31.14
C ILE A 157 -23.48 1.33 -32.23
N ILE A 158 -24.78 0.99 -32.11
CA ILE A 158 -25.82 1.41 -33.06
C ILE A 158 -27.03 1.99 -32.30
N ASN A 159 -27.87 2.72 -33.00
CA ASN A 159 -29.20 3.08 -32.49
C ASN A 159 -30.20 1.95 -32.70
N SER A 160 -31.24 1.92 -31.87
CA SER A 160 -32.27 0.89 -31.98
C SER A 160 -32.96 0.93 -33.37
N GLY A 161 -33.05 -0.22 -34.00
CA GLY A 161 -33.62 -0.37 -35.34
C GLY A 161 -32.62 -0.23 -36.49
N GLU A 162 -31.38 0.13 -36.22
CA GLU A 162 -30.31 0.13 -37.22
C GLU A 162 -29.87 -1.30 -37.58
N SER A 163 -29.01 -1.40 -38.58
CA SER A 163 -28.54 -2.67 -39.13
C SER A 163 -27.04 -2.82 -38.97
N LEU A 164 -26.60 -4.06 -38.86
CA LEU A 164 -25.18 -4.43 -38.85
C LEU A 164 -24.82 -5.22 -40.11
N ASN A 165 -23.88 -4.70 -40.87
CA ASN A 165 -23.26 -5.43 -41.99
C ASN A 165 -22.09 -6.27 -41.45
N VAL A 166 -22.16 -7.60 -41.59
CA VAL A 166 -21.10 -8.53 -41.20
C VAL A 166 -20.43 -9.04 -42.46
N THR A 167 -19.12 -8.84 -42.58
CA THR A 167 -18.33 -9.33 -43.69
C THR A 167 -17.09 -10.06 -43.21
N ALA A 168 -16.79 -11.19 -43.81
CA ALA A 168 -15.61 -11.99 -43.51
C ALA A 168 -15.08 -12.66 -44.78
N ASN A 169 -13.81 -13.05 -44.75
CA ASN A 169 -13.19 -13.82 -45.81
C ASN A 169 -12.25 -14.89 -45.25
N ASN A 170 -11.89 -15.85 -46.04
CA ASN A 170 -10.93 -16.89 -45.70
C ASN A 170 -9.92 -17.14 -46.82
N SER A 171 -8.76 -17.70 -46.47
CA SER A 171 -7.70 -18.16 -47.37
C SER A 171 -7.83 -19.67 -47.66
N ASN A 172 -7.08 -20.14 -48.67
CA ASN A 172 -6.87 -21.57 -48.98
C ASN A 172 -8.12 -22.38 -49.33
N GLY A 173 -9.04 -21.77 -50.11
CA GLY A 173 -10.18 -22.49 -50.69
C GLY A 173 -11.52 -22.13 -50.04
N ILE A 174 -12.52 -22.89 -50.39
CA ILE A 174 -13.92 -22.66 -49.98
C ILE A 174 -14.17 -23.12 -48.53
N ALA A 175 -15.01 -22.38 -47.82
CA ALA A 175 -15.44 -22.69 -46.44
C ALA A 175 -16.95 -22.57 -46.28
N SER A 176 -17.47 -23.08 -45.17
CA SER A 176 -18.84 -22.85 -44.71
C SER A 176 -18.86 -21.84 -43.59
N TYR A 177 -19.78 -20.89 -43.65
CA TYR A 177 -19.98 -19.83 -42.67
C TYR A 177 -21.32 -20.04 -41.96
N ASN A 178 -21.36 -19.83 -40.64
CA ASN A 178 -22.55 -19.83 -39.81
C ASN A 178 -22.50 -18.68 -38.82
N LEU A 179 -23.27 -17.62 -39.09
CA LEU A 179 -23.40 -16.48 -38.19
C LEU A 179 -24.52 -16.75 -37.17
N LYS A 180 -24.16 -16.68 -35.92
CA LYS A 180 -25.09 -16.77 -34.79
C LYS A 180 -25.21 -15.44 -34.08
N ALA A 181 -26.43 -15.07 -33.68
CA ALA A 181 -26.70 -13.97 -32.75
C ALA A 181 -27.34 -14.57 -31.49
N ASN A 182 -26.79 -14.25 -30.31
CA ASN A 182 -27.21 -14.82 -29.03
C ASN A 182 -27.37 -16.37 -29.08
N ASN A 183 -26.38 -17.01 -29.67
CA ASN A 183 -26.31 -18.48 -29.92
C ASN A 183 -27.33 -19.03 -30.92
N VAL A 184 -28.16 -18.23 -31.59
CA VAL A 184 -29.10 -18.62 -32.60
C VAL A 184 -28.53 -18.37 -33.99
N SER A 185 -28.50 -19.37 -34.88
CA SER A 185 -28.05 -19.20 -36.28
C SER A 185 -29.01 -18.27 -37.01
N ILE A 186 -28.49 -17.20 -37.58
CA ILE A 186 -29.23 -16.17 -38.29
C ILE A 186 -28.87 -16.10 -39.78
N SER A 187 -27.72 -16.63 -40.18
CA SER A 187 -27.30 -16.72 -41.58
C SER A 187 -26.25 -17.78 -41.76
N THR A 188 -26.32 -18.47 -42.89
CA THR A 188 -25.34 -19.49 -43.32
C THR A 188 -24.95 -19.28 -44.78
N ALA A 189 -23.70 -19.58 -45.12
CA ALA A 189 -23.25 -19.70 -46.51
C ALA A 189 -22.29 -20.89 -46.64
N ASN A 190 -22.37 -21.64 -47.73
CA ASN A 190 -21.58 -22.83 -47.92
C ASN A 190 -20.76 -22.74 -49.22
N ASN A 191 -19.58 -23.31 -49.19
CA ASN A 191 -18.69 -23.42 -50.36
C ASN A 191 -18.30 -22.04 -50.97
N VAL A 192 -18.02 -21.06 -50.10
CA VAL A 192 -17.61 -19.71 -50.51
C VAL A 192 -16.27 -19.32 -49.88
N THR A 193 -15.60 -18.34 -50.45
CA THR A 193 -14.34 -17.78 -49.90
C THR A 193 -14.57 -16.49 -49.14
N SER A 194 -15.80 -15.96 -49.16
CA SER A 194 -16.19 -14.75 -48.46
C SER A 194 -17.64 -14.84 -48.00
N PHE A 195 -17.94 -14.11 -46.94
CA PHE A 195 -19.29 -14.06 -46.34
C PHE A 195 -19.69 -12.57 -46.20
N ALA A 196 -20.93 -12.30 -46.51
CA ALA A 196 -21.55 -11.00 -46.29
C ALA A 196 -23.00 -11.18 -45.87
N PHE A 197 -23.39 -10.57 -44.78
CA PHE A 197 -24.76 -10.59 -44.24
C PHE A 197 -25.11 -9.28 -43.56
N ASN A 198 -26.27 -8.72 -43.87
CA ASN A 198 -26.78 -7.52 -43.22
C ASN A 198 -27.88 -7.91 -42.23
N HIS A 199 -27.59 -7.87 -40.93
CA HIS A 199 -28.57 -8.08 -39.88
C HIS A 199 -29.41 -6.82 -39.69
N LEU A 200 -30.69 -6.88 -40.04
CA LEU A 200 -31.57 -5.72 -40.08
C LEU A 200 -32.36 -5.53 -38.79
N ASN A 201 -32.72 -4.28 -38.47
CA ASN A 201 -33.66 -3.92 -37.41
C ASN A 201 -33.27 -4.48 -36.02
N ILE A 202 -32.02 -4.21 -35.61
CA ILE A 202 -31.51 -4.68 -34.32
C ILE A 202 -31.99 -3.75 -33.22
N THR A 203 -32.75 -4.28 -32.26
CA THR A 203 -33.39 -3.48 -31.19
C THR A 203 -32.84 -3.80 -29.78
N SER A 204 -31.96 -4.79 -29.68
CA SER A 204 -31.34 -5.19 -28.39
C SER A 204 -29.87 -5.56 -28.59
N ASN A 205 -29.08 -5.50 -27.52
CA ASN A 205 -27.68 -5.92 -27.49
C ASN A 205 -27.54 -7.35 -28.01
N GLN A 206 -26.51 -7.60 -28.80
CA GLN A 206 -26.26 -8.88 -29.44
C GLN A 206 -24.83 -9.36 -29.16
N SER A 207 -24.73 -10.64 -28.85
CA SER A 207 -23.45 -11.38 -28.86
C SER A 207 -23.40 -12.21 -30.15
N TYR A 208 -22.43 -11.92 -31.02
CA TYR A 208 -22.27 -12.63 -32.27
C TYR A 208 -21.16 -13.67 -32.21
N GLN A 209 -21.38 -14.78 -32.93
CA GLN A 209 -20.38 -15.77 -33.17
C GLN A 209 -20.46 -16.16 -34.65
N LEU A 210 -19.38 -15.93 -35.39
CA LEU A 210 -19.23 -16.38 -36.77
C LEU A 210 -18.33 -17.61 -36.77
N GLU A 211 -18.92 -18.77 -37.08
CA GLU A 211 -18.21 -20.03 -37.28
C GLU A 211 -17.82 -20.17 -38.76
N ILE A 212 -16.55 -20.40 -39.03
CA ILE A 212 -16.01 -20.55 -40.38
C ILE A 212 -15.29 -21.88 -40.44
N THR A 213 -15.86 -22.81 -41.21
CA THR A 213 -15.42 -24.22 -41.26
C THR A 213 -14.88 -24.60 -42.62
N GLN A 214 -13.63 -25.10 -42.66
CA GLN A 214 -13.03 -25.70 -43.85
C GLN A 214 -12.58 -27.15 -43.53
N GLY A 215 -13.18 -28.13 -44.16
CA GLY A 215 -12.94 -29.53 -43.81
C GLY A 215 -13.33 -29.86 -42.38
N THR A 216 -12.35 -30.24 -41.56
CA THR A 216 -12.50 -30.52 -40.14
C THR A 216 -12.15 -29.37 -39.23
N ILE A 217 -11.62 -28.25 -39.74
CA ILE A 217 -11.16 -27.12 -38.99
C ILE A 217 -12.27 -26.06 -38.94
N THR A 218 -12.64 -25.62 -37.73
CA THR A 218 -13.58 -24.52 -37.51
C THR A 218 -12.88 -23.42 -36.75
N GLN A 219 -12.86 -22.22 -37.33
CA GLN A 219 -12.43 -20.97 -36.61
C GLN A 219 -13.67 -20.19 -36.20
N ILE A 220 -13.64 -19.62 -35.02
CA ILE A 220 -14.73 -18.85 -34.45
C ILE A 220 -14.29 -17.41 -34.23
N LYS A 221 -15.02 -16.46 -34.84
CA LYS A 221 -14.85 -15.02 -34.57
C LYS A 221 -16.00 -14.53 -33.72
N LYS A 222 -15.70 -13.96 -32.56
CA LYS A 222 -16.69 -13.42 -31.62
C LYS A 222 -16.61 -11.90 -31.63
N PHE A 223 -17.75 -11.25 -31.58
CA PHE A 223 -17.89 -9.81 -31.44
C PHE A 223 -19.24 -9.47 -30.82
N SER A 224 -19.36 -8.27 -30.26
CA SER A 224 -20.60 -7.80 -29.63
C SER A 224 -21.08 -6.50 -30.25
N LEU A 225 -22.38 -6.26 -30.12
CA LEU A 225 -23.01 -5.04 -30.54
C LEU A 225 -23.81 -4.47 -29.37
N ILE A 226 -23.62 -3.18 -29.10
CA ILE A 226 -24.35 -2.43 -28.11
C ILE A 226 -25.38 -1.54 -28.81
N VAL A 227 -26.63 -1.66 -28.38
CA VAL A 227 -27.72 -0.80 -28.87
C VAL A 227 -27.89 0.35 -27.91
N ASN A 228 -27.90 1.58 -28.43
CA ASN A 228 -28.25 2.76 -27.64
C ASN A 228 -29.69 2.63 -27.16
N PRO A 229 -29.95 2.53 -25.84
CA PRO A 229 -31.27 2.30 -25.29
C PRO A 229 -32.16 3.56 -25.32
N GLY A 230 -31.58 4.71 -25.67
CA GLY A 230 -32.15 6.01 -25.37
C GLY A 230 -32.09 6.30 -23.86
N THR A 231 -31.54 7.44 -23.49
CA THR A 231 -31.38 7.80 -22.08
C THR A 231 -32.70 8.22 -21.47
N THR A 232 -33.22 7.43 -20.52
CA THR A 232 -34.41 7.78 -19.75
C THR A 232 -34.06 8.86 -18.71
N LEU A 233 -34.69 10.00 -18.78
CA LEU A 233 -34.57 11.09 -17.81
C LEU A 233 -35.52 10.86 -16.63
N GLN A 234 -34.96 10.67 -15.44
CA GLN A 234 -35.75 10.47 -14.20
C GLN A 234 -34.94 10.92 -12.99
N ASN A 235 -35.59 11.68 -12.08
CA ASN A 235 -34.94 12.16 -10.88
C ASN A 235 -34.40 11.00 -10.03
N LEU A 236 -33.16 11.16 -9.55
CA LEU A 236 -32.56 10.29 -8.57
C LEU A 236 -33.33 10.36 -7.26
N PRO A 237 -33.74 9.24 -6.64
CA PRO A 237 -34.36 9.27 -5.31
C PRO A 237 -33.45 9.98 -4.29
N SER A 238 -34.04 10.70 -3.36
CA SER A 238 -33.31 11.50 -2.37
C SER A 238 -32.42 10.64 -1.47
N ASN A 239 -31.32 11.24 -0.98
CA ASN A 239 -30.36 10.62 -0.06
C ASN A 239 -29.53 9.44 -0.60
N LEU A 240 -29.58 9.19 -1.91
CA LEU A 240 -28.67 8.22 -2.53
C LEU A 240 -27.34 8.88 -2.89
N LYS A 241 -26.27 8.11 -2.75
CA LYS A 241 -24.88 8.52 -3.00
C LYS A 241 -24.31 7.70 -4.15
N GLU A 242 -23.22 8.16 -4.74
CA GLU A 242 -22.45 7.37 -5.74
C GLU A 242 -22.05 6.03 -5.16
N GLY A 243 -21.97 5.01 -6.01
CA GLY A 243 -21.70 3.62 -5.64
C GLY A 243 -22.98 2.84 -5.34
N ILE A 244 -22.86 1.79 -4.57
CA ILE A 244 -23.97 0.90 -4.20
C ILE A 244 -24.73 1.48 -3.02
N ASN A 245 -26.05 1.65 -3.18
CA ASN A 245 -26.97 2.00 -2.10
C ASN A 245 -27.87 0.80 -1.78
N TYR A 246 -27.59 0.12 -0.68
CA TYR A 246 -28.38 -1.01 -0.20
C TYR A 246 -29.70 -0.55 0.40
N ASN A 247 -30.80 -1.21 0.01
CA ASN A 247 -32.11 -0.94 0.61
C ASN A 247 -32.26 -1.77 1.89
N MET A 248 -32.13 -1.13 3.05
CA MET A 248 -32.20 -1.81 4.35
C MET A 248 -33.61 -2.32 4.69
N SER A 249 -34.66 -1.81 4.03
CA SER A 249 -36.05 -2.26 4.23
C SER A 249 -36.48 -3.35 3.24
N ASP A 250 -35.74 -3.48 2.12
CA ASP A 250 -36.03 -4.49 1.07
C ASP A 250 -34.70 -5.02 0.50
N VAL A 251 -34.19 -6.08 1.13
CA VAL A 251 -32.90 -6.70 0.75
C VAL A 251 -32.92 -7.35 -0.65
N SER A 252 -34.06 -7.37 -1.32
CA SER A 252 -34.13 -7.79 -2.72
C SER A 252 -33.77 -6.66 -3.70
N LYS A 253 -33.38 -5.48 -3.19
CA LYS A 253 -33.08 -4.29 -4.00
C LYS A 253 -31.77 -3.62 -3.60
N ALA A 254 -31.12 -3.05 -4.61
CA ALA A 254 -30.00 -2.12 -4.45
C ALA A 254 -30.05 -1.07 -5.55
N THR A 255 -29.65 0.17 -5.25
CA THR A 255 -29.58 1.24 -6.26
C THR A 255 -28.12 1.59 -6.51
N LEU A 256 -27.71 1.53 -7.77
CA LEU A 256 -26.41 1.93 -8.26
C LEU A 256 -26.46 3.37 -8.74
N VAL A 257 -25.46 4.17 -8.38
CA VAL A 257 -25.36 5.58 -8.80
C VAL A 257 -23.94 5.85 -9.28
N LEU A 258 -23.79 6.38 -10.49
CA LEU A 258 -22.52 6.75 -11.09
C LEU A 258 -22.53 8.19 -11.59
N ASP A 259 -21.50 8.96 -11.22
CA ASP A 259 -21.27 10.29 -11.77
C ASP A 259 -20.28 10.19 -12.95
N ALA A 260 -20.83 10.30 -14.16
CA ALA A 260 -20.08 10.15 -15.41
C ALA A 260 -20.45 11.28 -16.40
N PRO A 261 -20.05 12.52 -16.12
CA PRO A 261 -20.35 13.66 -16.99
C PRO A 261 -19.74 13.47 -18.38
N GLY A 262 -20.48 13.92 -19.41
CA GLY A 262 -20.05 13.80 -20.81
C GLY A 262 -20.34 12.45 -21.46
N LYS A 263 -20.74 11.42 -20.70
CA LYS A 263 -21.10 10.12 -21.27
C LYS A 263 -22.56 10.08 -21.73
N ASP A 264 -22.80 9.32 -22.81
CA ASP A 264 -24.11 9.28 -23.49
C ASP A 264 -25.08 8.36 -22.75
N PHE A 265 -24.68 7.10 -22.51
CA PHE A 265 -25.47 6.12 -21.78
C PHE A 265 -24.61 5.06 -21.11
N ILE A 266 -25.18 4.36 -20.15
CA ILE A 266 -24.48 3.35 -19.37
C ILE A 266 -25.39 2.14 -19.17
N TYR A 267 -24.84 0.94 -19.43
CA TYR A 267 -25.47 -0.30 -19.01
C TYR A 267 -24.80 -0.86 -17.75
N VAL A 268 -25.60 -1.55 -16.94
CA VAL A 268 -25.09 -2.38 -15.84
C VAL A 268 -25.08 -3.83 -16.25
N ALA A 269 -23.90 -4.39 -16.51
CA ALA A 269 -23.73 -5.80 -16.82
C ALA A 269 -23.22 -6.56 -15.60
N GLY A 270 -23.81 -7.70 -15.28
CA GLY A 270 -23.40 -8.46 -14.12
C GLY A 270 -23.90 -9.91 -14.13
N SER A 271 -23.58 -10.65 -13.09
CA SER A 271 -24.01 -12.05 -12.93
C SER A 271 -25.53 -12.20 -12.85
N PHE A 272 -26.25 -11.15 -12.42
CA PHE A 272 -27.71 -11.14 -12.33
C PHE A 272 -28.41 -11.04 -13.72
N ASN A 273 -27.71 -10.68 -14.77
CA ASN A 273 -28.22 -10.65 -16.16
C ASN A 273 -27.31 -11.42 -17.14
N ASN A 274 -26.53 -12.39 -16.61
CA ASN A 274 -25.60 -13.20 -17.39
C ASN A 274 -24.63 -12.38 -18.25
N TRP A 275 -24.27 -11.17 -17.81
CA TRP A 275 -23.39 -10.23 -18.54
C TRP A 275 -23.93 -9.82 -19.92
N GLN A 276 -25.26 -9.93 -20.09
CA GLN A 276 -25.99 -9.57 -21.30
C GLN A 276 -27.08 -8.55 -20.95
N PRO A 277 -26.71 -7.28 -20.67
CA PRO A 277 -27.70 -6.31 -20.25
C PRO A 277 -28.66 -5.96 -21.40
N ASP A 278 -29.95 -6.02 -21.13
CA ASP A 278 -31.00 -5.47 -22.00
C ASP A 278 -31.34 -4.02 -21.59
N ALA A 279 -32.35 -3.44 -22.24
CA ALA A 279 -32.75 -2.05 -21.99
C ALA A 279 -33.21 -1.81 -20.53
N SER A 280 -33.61 -2.83 -19.77
CA SER A 280 -34.02 -2.68 -18.37
C SER A 280 -32.82 -2.43 -17.43
N TYR A 281 -31.63 -2.78 -17.91
CA TYR A 281 -30.37 -2.54 -17.20
C TYR A 281 -29.62 -1.29 -17.70
N ALA A 282 -30.27 -0.49 -18.56
CA ALA A 282 -29.75 0.83 -18.91
C ALA A 282 -30.00 1.81 -17.76
N MET A 283 -28.96 2.56 -17.37
CA MET A 283 -29.07 3.55 -16.31
C MET A 283 -29.89 4.75 -16.75
N LYS A 284 -30.72 5.25 -15.86
CA LYS A 284 -31.45 6.51 -16.01
C LYS A 284 -30.53 7.67 -15.71
N LYS A 285 -30.82 8.86 -16.26
CA LYS A 285 -30.05 10.07 -15.97
C LYS A 285 -30.87 11.03 -15.14
N ASP A 286 -30.33 11.50 -14.03
CA ASP A 286 -30.99 12.47 -13.16
C ASP A 286 -31.06 13.85 -13.82
N LEU A 287 -32.22 14.44 -13.78
CA LEU A 287 -32.49 15.75 -14.42
C LEU A 287 -31.73 16.92 -13.77
N THR A 288 -31.39 16.78 -12.48
CA THR A 288 -30.84 17.89 -11.69
C THR A 288 -29.32 17.81 -11.64
N THR A 289 -28.77 16.61 -11.38
CA THR A 289 -27.34 16.41 -11.16
C THR A 289 -26.61 15.84 -12.37
N GLY A 290 -27.35 15.29 -13.33
CA GLY A 290 -26.76 14.57 -14.48
C GLY A 290 -26.21 13.19 -14.15
N LYS A 291 -26.30 12.72 -12.91
CA LYS A 291 -25.81 11.40 -12.49
C LYS A 291 -26.63 10.29 -13.10
N PHE A 292 -25.97 9.17 -13.38
CA PHE A 292 -26.63 7.96 -13.85
C PHE A 292 -27.00 7.07 -12.65
N TRP A 293 -28.19 6.42 -12.72
CA TRP A 293 -28.66 5.56 -11.65
C TRP A 293 -29.55 4.42 -12.14
N LEU A 294 -29.54 3.31 -11.42
CA LEU A 294 -30.38 2.13 -11.68
C LEU A 294 -30.74 1.43 -10.38
N GLU A 295 -32.02 1.17 -10.13
CA GLU A 295 -32.46 0.25 -9.09
C GLU A 295 -32.45 -1.18 -9.65
N LEU A 296 -31.63 -2.03 -9.08
CA LEU A 296 -31.68 -3.48 -9.26
C LEU A 296 -32.74 -4.06 -8.34
N SER A 297 -33.51 -5.03 -8.84
CA SER A 297 -34.56 -5.73 -8.10
C SER A 297 -34.46 -7.25 -8.32
N GLY A 298 -35.10 -8.04 -7.44
CA GLY A 298 -35.08 -9.49 -7.52
C GLY A 298 -33.77 -10.12 -7.04
N LEU A 299 -32.97 -9.37 -6.28
CA LEU A 299 -31.74 -9.87 -5.67
C LEU A 299 -32.08 -10.84 -4.52
N THR A 300 -31.28 -11.89 -4.37
CA THR A 300 -31.39 -12.82 -3.25
C THR A 300 -30.48 -12.35 -2.12
N SER A 301 -31.04 -12.24 -0.90
CA SER A 301 -30.28 -11.87 0.29
C SER A 301 -29.07 -12.78 0.50
N LEU A 302 -27.91 -12.20 0.83
CA LEU A 302 -26.62 -12.87 1.04
C LEU A 302 -26.00 -13.53 -0.20
N GLN A 303 -26.69 -13.50 -1.34
CA GLN A 303 -26.06 -13.95 -2.59
C GLN A 303 -25.07 -12.89 -3.07
N GLN A 304 -23.92 -13.37 -3.49
CA GLN A 304 -22.88 -12.55 -4.10
C GLN A 304 -23.14 -12.38 -5.58
N TYR A 305 -23.18 -11.14 -6.02
CA TYR A 305 -23.31 -10.75 -7.42
C TYR A 305 -22.09 -9.94 -7.81
N THR A 306 -21.65 -10.09 -9.06
CA THR A 306 -20.58 -9.28 -9.64
C THR A 306 -21.12 -8.45 -10.78
N TYR A 307 -20.60 -7.20 -10.92
CA TYR A 307 -21.03 -6.33 -12.02
C TYR A 307 -19.94 -5.35 -12.45
N GLN A 308 -20.15 -4.79 -13.65
CA GLN A 308 -19.41 -3.68 -14.23
C GLN A 308 -20.39 -2.66 -14.82
N TYR A 309 -19.95 -1.42 -14.92
CA TYR A 309 -20.55 -0.44 -15.79
C TYR A 309 -19.97 -0.57 -17.19
N TRP A 310 -20.82 -0.61 -18.19
CA TRP A 310 -20.47 -0.48 -19.60
C TRP A 310 -20.78 0.96 -20.01
N VAL A 311 -19.77 1.80 -19.92
CA VAL A 311 -19.87 3.26 -20.13
C VAL A 311 -19.64 3.58 -21.59
N VAL A 312 -20.59 4.23 -22.22
CA VAL A 312 -20.55 4.55 -23.66
C VAL A 312 -20.46 6.05 -23.86
N ASP A 313 -19.50 6.43 -24.70
CA ASP A 313 -19.31 7.75 -25.30
C ASP A 313 -19.25 7.59 -26.81
N GLN A 314 -20.25 8.10 -27.52
CA GLN A 314 -20.33 7.93 -28.99
C GLN A 314 -19.39 8.88 -29.74
N THR A 315 -18.98 9.95 -29.09
CA THR A 315 -18.12 11.01 -29.64
C THR A 315 -16.93 11.30 -28.72
N PRO A 316 -16.14 10.27 -28.33
CA PRO A 316 -15.05 10.45 -27.39
C PRO A 316 -13.93 11.31 -27.99
N ASN A 317 -13.05 11.80 -27.13
CA ASN A 317 -11.82 12.45 -27.57
C ASN A 317 -10.99 11.54 -28.48
N THR A 318 -10.13 12.12 -29.31
CA THR A 318 -9.20 11.37 -30.17
C THR A 318 -8.39 10.38 -29.32
N ASN A 319 -8.34 9.14 -29.76
CA ASN A 319 -7.70 8.01 -29.10
C ASN A 319 -8.37 7.55 -27.79
N SER A 320 -9.57 8.03 -27.47
CA SER A 320 -10.35 7.48 -26.34
C SER A 320 -11.34 6.43 -26.85
N PRO A 321 -11.57 5.33 -26.10
CA PRO A 321 -12.46 4.26 -26.51
C PRO A 321 -13.94 4.70 -26.42
N LYS A 322 -14.78 4.21 -27.33
CA LYS A 322 -16.23 4.45 -27.32
C LYS A 322 -16.95 3.68 -26.23
N LEU A 323 -16.41 2.56 -25.80
CA LEU A 323 -16.95 1.71 -24.73
C LEU A 323 -15.85 1.41 -23.72
N VAL A 324 -16.12 1.67 -22.47
CA VAL A 324 -15.28 1.26 -21.33
C VAL A 324 -16.09 0.37 -20.40
N LYS A 325 -15.58 -0.84 -20.17
CA LYS A 325 -16.10 -1.74 -19.14
C LYS A 325 -15.27 -1.53 -17.87
N THR A 326 -15.90 -1.17 -16.77
CA THR A 326 -15.18 -0.82 -15.54
C THR A 326 -15.99 -1.16 -14.28
N ALA A 327 -15.29 -1.44 -13.19
CA ALA A 327 -15.89 -1.57 -11.87
C ALA A 327 -16.42 -0.20 -11.38
N ASP A 328 -17.16 -0.23 -10.28
CA ASP A 328 -17.68 0.99 -9.63
C ASP A 328 -16.53 1.74 -8.93
N PRO A 329 -16.37 3.05 -9.12
CA PRO A 329 -15.35 3.86 -8.43
C PRO A 329 -15.42 3.82 -6.90
N PHE A 330 -16.60 3.50 -6.36
CA PHE A 330 -16.86 3.42 -4.92
C PHE A 330 -17.01 1.98 -4.42
N SER A 331 -16.42 1.03 -5.15
CA SER A 331 -16.38 -0.39 -4.72
C SER A 331 -15.71 -0.53 -3.36
N THR A 332 -16.33 -1.31 -2.48
CA THR A 332 -15.72 -1.74 -1.20
C THR A 332 -15.06 -3.11 -1.29
N LEU A 333 -15.39 -3.88 -2.32
CA LEU A 333 -14.71 -5.12 -2.70
C LEU A 333 -14.71 -5.26 -4.22
N VAL A 334 -13.53 -5.44 -4.76
CA VAL A 334 -13.25 -5.59 -6.19
C VAL A 334 -12.64 -6.95 -6.43
N LEU A 335 -13.07 -7.65 -7.46
CA LEU A 335 -12.39 -8.87 -7.94
C LEU A 335 -11.55 -8.53 -9.16
N SER A 336 -10.32 -9.05 -9.20
CA SER A 336 -9.35 -8.83 -10.27
C SER A 336 -8.93 -10.16 -10.90
N PRO A 337 -8.95 -10.29 -12.23
CA PRO A 337 -8.44 -11.49 -12.87
C PRO A 337 -6.92 -11.62 -12.75
N PHE A 338 -6.23 -10.54 -12.41
CA PHE A 338 -4.78 -10.46 -12.35
C PHE A 338 -4.22 -10.84 -10.97
N ASP A 339 -4.93 -10.47 -9.88
CA ASP A 339 -4.42 -10.53 -8.51
C ASP A 339 -5.08 -11.65 -7.68
N ASP A 340 -6.39 -11.86 -7.83
CA ASP A 340 -7.17 -12.81 -7.02
C ASP A 340 -6.66 -14.26 -7.09
N PRO A 341 -6.16 -14.78 -8.25
CA PRO A 341 -5.65 -16.16 -8.33
C PRO A 341 -4.48 -16.46 -7.37
N TYR A 342 -3.80 -15.44 -6.89
CA TYR A 342 -2.61 -15.55 -6.02
C TYR A 342 -2.92 -15.26 -4.56
N ILE A 343 -4.18 -14.97 -4.19
CA ILE A 343 -4.58 -14.70 -2.81
C ILE A 343 -4.84 -16.03 -2.09
N ALA A 344 -4.15 -16.24 -0.98
CA ALA A 344 -4.30 -17.46 -0.18
C ALA A 344 -5.68 -17.54 0.49
N ALA A 345 -6.35 -18.69 0.40
CA ALA A 345 -7.65 -18.91 1.07
C ALA A 345 -7.58 -18.79 2.61
N THR A 346 -6.40 -18.92 3.20
CA THR A 346 -6.16 -18.66 4.63
C THR A 346 -6.21 -17.19 4.97
N THR A 347 -5.84 -16.32 4.03
CA THR A 347 -5.88 -14.85 4.20
C THR A 347 -7.27 -14.31 3.90
N TYR A 348 -7.86 -14.73 2.78
CA TYR A 348 -9.22 -14.34 2.42
C TYR A 348 -10.12 -15.58 2.22
N PRO A 349 -10.71 -16.12 3.29
CA PRO A 349 -11.61 -17.27 3.20
C PRO A 349 -12.84 -16.94 2.36
N ASN A 350 -13.21 -17.85 1.46
CA ASN A 350 -14.38 -17.72 0.58
C ASN A 350 -14.36 -16.47 -0.34
N LEU A 351 -13.17 -16.04 -0.78
CA LEU A 351 -13.09 -15.03 -1.83
C LEU A 351 -13.90 -15.50 -3.04
N PRO A 352 -14.87 -14.71 -3.54
CA PRO A 352 -15.64 -15.10 -4.71
C PRO A 352 -14.71 -15.30 -5.92
N LEU A 353 -15.05 -16.29 -6.75
CA LEU A 353 -14.30 -16.50 -7.98
C LEU A 353 -14.56 -15.36 -8.97
N TYR A 354 -13.50 -14.94 -9.64
CA TYR A 354 -13.63 -13.99 -10.74
C TYR A 354 -14.51 -14.57 -11.86
N PRO A 355 -15.49 -13.81 -12.40
CA PRO A 355 -16.45 -14.33 -13.36
C PRO A 355 -15.79 -14.70 -14.71
N VAL A 356 -16.02 -15.92 -15.16
CA VAL A 356 -15.45 -16.45 -16.40
C VAL A 356 -15.92 -15.64 -17.62
N GLY A 357 -15.00 -15.32 -18.53
CA GLY A 357 -15.28 -14.61 -19.78
C GLY A 357 -15.45 -13.10 -19.62
N GLN A 358 -15.14 -12.55 -18.43
CA GLN A 358 -15.07 -11.11 -18.24
C GLN A 358 -13.62 -10.61 -18.34
N GLU A 359 -13.50 -9.33 -18.57
CA GLU A 359 -12.25 -8.60 -18.65
C GLU A 359 -12.24 -7.51 -17.58
N ARG A 360 -11.10 -7.26 -17.00
CA ARG A 360 -10.90 -6.18 -16.02
C ARG A 360 -11.65 -6.42 -14.69
N GLU A 361 -11.43 -5.53 -13.77
CA GLU A 361 -11.99 -5.61 -12.43
C GLU A 361 -13.53 -5.57 -12.44
N VAL A 362 -14.15 -6.30 -11.50
CA VAL A 362 -15.60 -6.31 -11.28
C VAL A 362 -15.90 -5.95 -9.83
N THR A 363 -16.99 -5.23 -9.61
CA THR A 363 -17.48 -4.89 -8.27
C THR A 363 -18.31 -6.02 -7.70
N LEU A 364 -18.11 -6.35 -6.42
CA LEU A 364 -19.00 -7.24 -5.68
C LEU A 364 -20.19 -6.48 -5.11
N LEU A 365 -21.39 -7.04 -5.28
CA LEU A 365 -22.64 -6.59 -4.69
C LEU A 365 -23.27 -7.74 -3.89
N GLN A 366 -23.59 -7.50 -2.63
CA GLN A 366 -24.24 -8.48 -1.76
C GLN A 366 -25.20 -7.77 -0.82
N THR A 367 -26.48 -8.06 -0.93
CA THR A 367 -27.53 -7.48 -0.03
C THR A 367 -27.68 -8.33 1.24
N GLY A 368 -28.29 -7.74 2.28
CA GLY A 368 -28.61 -8.46 3.51
C GLY A 368 -27.41 -8.82 4.40
N GLN A 369 -26.25 -8.23 4.17
CA GLN A 369 -25.08 -8.44 5.02
C GLN A 369 -25.34 -7.91 6.43
N THR A 370 -24.84 -8.67 7.44
CA THR A 370 -24.88 -8.21 8.83
C THR A 370 -23.70 -7.28 9.06
N PRO A 371 -23.92 -6.03 9.50
CA PRO A 371 -22.85 -5.13 9.85
C PRO A 371 -21.93 -5.68 10.95
N TYR A 372 -20.64 -5.34 10.89
CA TYR A 372 -19.71 -5.66 11.97
C TYR A 372 -20.17 -5.00 13.27
N ILE A 373 -20.16 -5.77 14.37
CA ILE A 373 -20.57 -5.28 15.68
C ILE A 373 -19.31 -4.83 16.44
N TRP A 374 -19.13 -3.52 16.54
CA TRP A 374 -18.04 -2.92 17.29
C TRP A 374 -18.17 -3.16 18.80
N SER A 375 -17.06 -3.40 19.47
CA SER A 375 -17.02 -3.52 20.93
C SER A 375 -17.32 -2.17 21.60
N ALA A 376 -17.61 -2.24 22.91
CA ALA A 376 -17.77 -1.05 23.73
C ALA A 376 -16.46 -0.22 23.81
N ALA A 377 -15.31 -0.85 23.65
CA ALA A 377 -14.03 -0.16 23.62
C ALA A 377 -13.91 0.77 22.42
N THR A 378 -14.32 0.34 21.23
CA THR A 378 -14.31 1.17 20.03
C THR A 378 -15.40 2.22 20.05
N THR A 379 -16.63 1.90 20.46
CA THR A 379 -17.72 2.87 20.50
C THR A 379 -17.49 4.00 21.49
N ASN A 380 -16.69 3.77 22.53
CA ASN A 380 -16.34 4.75 23.56
C ASN A 380 -14.84 5.10 23.55
N PHE A 381 -14.15 4.86 22.44
CA PHE A 381 -12.70 5.05 22.37
C PHE A 381 -12.32 6.51 22.59
N VAL A 382 -11.47 6.72 23.63
CA VAL A 382 -10.87 8.01 23.92
C VAL A 382 -9.49 8.03 23.29
N LYS A 383 -9.34 8.78 22.23
CA LYS A 383 -8.08 8.88 21.49
C LYS A 383 -6.97 9.44 22.38
N PRO A 384 -5.75 8.89 22.31
CA PRO A 384 -4.58 9.48 22.93
C PRO A 384 -4.40 10.94 22.55
N ASN A 385 -3.88 11.75 23.52
CA ASN A 385 -3.61 13.15 23.23
C ASN A 385 -2.56 13.26 22.11
N LYS A 386 -2.89 14.04 21.06
CA LYS A 386 -1.99 14.25 19.90
C LYS A 386 -0.61 14.79 20.27
N ASP A 387 -0.49 15.54 21.38
CA ASP A 387 0.79 16.08 21.86
C ASP A 387 1.72 14.97 22.42
N ASN A 388 1.17 13.80 22.76
CA ASN A 388 1.89 12.66 23.35
C ASN A 388 1.85 11.39 22.47
N LEU A 389 1.48 11.50 21.21
CA LEU A 389 1.48 10.34 20.33
C LEU A 389 2.89 9.77 20.17
N VAL A 390 2.98 8.46 20.27
CA VAL A 390 4.11 7.67 19.82
C VAL A 390 3.56 6.71 18.78
N VAL A 391 3.78 7.06 17.52
CA VAL A 391 3.27 6.35 16.35
C VAL A 391 4.23 5.25 15.98
N TYR A 392 3.74 4.05 15.74
CA TYR A 392 4.48 2.93 15.18
C TYR A 392 4.07 2.72 13.74
N GLU A 393 4.95 3.03 12.79
CA GLU A 393 4.71 2.88 11.36
C GLU A 393 4.95 1.42 10.95
N VAL A 394 4.00 0.83 10.21
CA VAL A 394 4.02 -0.59 9.80
C VAL A 394 3.72 -0.75 8.32
N LEU A 395 4.59 -1.43 7.60
CA LEU A 395 4.30 -2.04 6.32
C LEU A 395 3.90 -3.51 6.55
N ILE A 396 2.63 -3.85 6.33
CA ILE A 396 2.09 -5.20 6.60
C ILE A 396 2.84 -6.27 5.79
N ARG A 397 3.18 -5.96 4.54
CA ARG A 397 3.96 -6.83 3.64
C ARG A 397 5.28 -7.33 4.26
N ASP A 398 5.95 -6.47 5.04
CA ASP A 398 7.31 -6.71 5.54
C ASP A 398 7.37 -6.99 7.04
N PHE A 399 6.25 -6.80 7.76
CA PHE A 399 6.21 -6.95 9.21
C PHE A 399 6.16 -8.41 9.67
N ASP A 400 5.37 -9.27 9.01
CA ASP A 400 5.26 -10.70 9.33
C ASP A 400 5.21 -11.53 8.04
N ALA A 401 5.62 -12.80 8.12
CA ALA A 401 5.68 -13.69 6.96
C ALA A 401 4.30 -13.99 6.34
N ASN A 402 3.23 -13.93 7.13
CA ASN A 402 1.87 -14.15 6.64
C ASN A 402 1.29 -12.90 5.93
N ARG A 403 1.90 -11.73 6.08
CA ARG A 403 1.58 -10.48 5.36
C ARG A 403 0.09 -10.11 5.37
N ASN A 404 -0.58 -10.25 6.52
CA ASN A 404 -2.02 -10.03 6.64
C ASN A 404 -2.43 -9.43 7.99
N PHE A 405 -3.70 -9.00 8.10
CA PHE A 405 -4.23 -8.40 9.33
C PHE A 405 -4.19 -9.36 10.53
N GLN A 406 -4.33 -10.66 10.32
CA GLN A 406 -4.25 -11.64 11.40
C GLN A 406 -2.86 -11.59 12.07
N SER A 407 -1.81 -11.38 11.30
CA SER A 407 -0.45 -11.24 11.85
C SER A 407 -0.32 -10.05 12.82
N LEU A 408 -0.98 -8.93 12.51
CA LEU A 408 -0.99 -7.77 13.42
C LEU A 408 -1.79 -8.07 14.70
N ILE A 409 -2.93 -8.77 14.57
CA ILE A 409 -3.74 -9.23 15.72
C ILE A 409 -2.91 -10.13 16.63
N ASP A 410 -2.20 -11.10 16.06
CA ASP A 410 -1.36 -12.05 16.81
C ASP A 410 -0.18 -11.34 17.52
N ARG A 411 0.20 -10.16 17.05
CA ARG A 411 1.29 -9.36 17.61
C ARG A 411 0.84 -8.19 18.49
N ILE A 412 -0.43 -8.12 18.88
CA ILE A 412 -0.94 -6.97 19.66
C ILE A 412 -0.17 -6.75 20.97
N ASP A 413 0.24 -7.82 21.64
CA ASP A 413 1.02 -7.72 22.88
C ASP A 413 2.42 -7.11 22.65
N TYR A 414 3.00 -7.28 21.47
CA TYR A 414 4.24 -6.62 21.11
C TYR A 414 4.09 -5.10 21.11
N PHE A 415 3.08 -4.58 20.45
CA PHE A 415 2.79 -3.15 20.41
C PHE A 415 2.45 -2.59 21.79
N LYS A 416 1.61 -3.31 22.54
CA LYS A 416 1.22 -2.95 23.91
C LYS A 416 2.42 -2.90 24.86
N ASN A 417 3.32 -3.89 24.78
CA ASN A 417 4.51 -3.96 25.64
C ASN A 417 5.54 -2.89 25.28
N LEU A 418 5.63 -2.49 24.02
CA LEU A 418 6.43 -1.34 23.59
C LEU A 418 5.87 0.00 24.09
N LYS A 419 4.60 0.03 24.57
CA LYS A 419 3.91 1.21 25.12
C LYS A 419 3.58 2.28 24.08
N ILE A 420 3.59 1.95 22.80
CA ILE A 420 3.08 2.85 21.78
C ILE A 420 1.58 3.08 21.97
N ASN A 421 1.08 4.20 21.48
CA ASN A 421 -0.34 4.56 21.59
C ASN A 421 -1.01 4.88 20.25
N ALA A 422 -0.29 4.71 19.14
CA ALA A 422 -0.86 4.73 17.80
C ALA A 422 -0.07 3.80 16.87
N ILE A 423 -0.78 3.13 15.94
CA ILE A 423 -0.20 2.40 14.82
C ILE A 423 -0.59 3.12 13.54
N GLN A 424 0.39 3.44 12.70
CA GLN A 424 0.20 3.96 11.35
C GLN A 424 0.48 2.83 10.36
N LEU A 425 -0.53 2.42 9.63
CA LEU A 425 -0.40 1.44 8.55
C LEU A 425 -0.06 2.17 7.25
N MET A 426 0.99 1.72 6.57
CA MET A 426 1.21 2.08 5.17
C MET A 426 -0.01 1.65 4.35
N PRO A 427 -0.24 2.18 3.12
CA PRO A 427 -1.53 2.07 2.47
C PRO A 427 -2.08 0.64 2.41
N VAL A 428 -3.34 0.47 2.78
CA VAL A 428 -4.08 -0.80 2.81
C VAL A 428 -5.27 -0.82 1.85
N MET A 429 -5.44 0.24 1.08
CA MET A 429 -6.46 0.34 0.04
C MET A 429 -6.05 -0.52 -1.15
N GLU A 430 -7.04 -1.03 -1.91
CA GLU A 430 -6.80 -1.91 -3.06
C GLU A 430 -5.84 -1.26 -4.05
N PHE A 431 -4.67 -1.84 -4.21
CA PHE A 431 -3.61 -1.41 -5.10
C PHE A 431 -3.40 -2.41 -6.24
N GLU A 432 -2.61 -2.06 -7.23
CA GLU A 432 -2.28 -2.97 -8.34
C GLU A 432 -1.23 -4.00 -7.92
N GLY A 433 -1.54 -5.29 -8.14
CA GLY A 433 -0.74 -6.43 -7.71
C GLY A 433 -1.02 -6.81 -6.25
N ASN A 434 -0.31 -7.83 -5.74
CA ASN A 434 -0.54 -8.38 -4.39
C ASN A 434 0.54 -7.98 -3.37
N GLU A 435 1.68 -7.49 -3.81
CA GLU A 435 2.83 -7.23 -2.96
C GLU A 435 3.45 -5.88 -3.29
N SER A 436 2.89 -4.83 -2.69
CA SER A 436 3.28 -3.44 -2.90
C SER A 436 3.52 -2.73 -1.56
N TRP A 437 4.09 -1.54 -1.61
CA TRP A 437 4.04 -0.59 -0.50
C TRP A 437 2.65 0.05 -0.36
N GLY A 438 1.79 -0.11 -1.38
CA GLY A 438 0.40 0.34 -1.39
C GLY A 438 0.17 1.72 -2.03
N TYR A 439 1.23 2.43 -2.43
CA TYR A 439 1.09 3.76 -3.06
C TYR A 439 0.59 3.71 -4.51
N ASN A 440 0.56 2.53 -5.13
CA ASN A 440 -0.07 2.32 -6.43
C ASN A 440 -1.57 2.00 -6.31
N THR A 441 -2.27 2.80 -5.51
CA THR A 441 -3.70 2.63 -5.20
C THR A 441 -4.57 2.79 -6.44
N ALA A 442 -5.49 1.84 -6.65
CA ALA A 442 -6.50 1.88 -7.72
C ALA A 442 -7.92 2.13 -7.18
N TYR A 443 -8.29 1.57 -6.02
CA TYR A 443 -9.62 1.72 -5.42
C TYR A 443 -9.53 2.21 -3.99
N HIS A 444 -9.77 3.49 -3.76
CA HIS A 444 -9.57 4.13 -2.46
C HIS A 444 -10.64 3.79 -1.39
N THR A 445 -11.75 3.16 -1.77
CA THR A 445 -12.79 2.70 -0.83
C THR A 445 -12.79 1.19 -0.63
N ALA A 446 -11.99 0.43 -1.36
CA ALA A 446 -11.80 -1.01 -1.18
C ALA A 446 -10.58 -1.30 -0.34
N LEU A 447 -10.65 -2.36 0.47
CA LEU A 447 -9.52 -2.92 1.19
C LEU A 447 -8.76 -3.87 0.28
N ASP A 448 -7.44 -3.87 0.35
CA ASP A 448 -6.63 -4.83 -0.39
C ASP A 448 -6.84 -6.25 0.15
N LYS A 449 -7.28 -7.13 -0.73
CA LYS A 449 -7.65 -8.52 -0.41
C LYS A 449 -6.46 -9.37 0.03
N PHE A 450 -5.27 -9.00 -0.39
CA PHE A 450 -4.05 -9.70 -0.01
C PHE A 450 -3.74 -9.57 1.49
N TYR A 451 -4.23 -8.51 2.13
CA TYR A 451 -4.12 -8.32 3.58
C TYR A 451 -5.26 -8.96 4.37
N GLY A 452 -6.38 -9.32 3.73
CA GLY A 452 -7.49 -10.01 4.37
C GLY A 452 -8.85 -9.36 4.20
N THR A 453 -9.84 -9.87 4.93
CA THR A 453 -11.23 -9.40 4.83
C THR A 453 -11.47 -8.10 5.59
N GLU A 454 -12.52 -7.38 5.19
CA GLU A 454 -13.01 -6.19 5.90
C GLU A 454 -13.26 -6.46 7.39
N ASN A 455 -13.92 -7.57 7.72
CA ASN A 455 -14.19 -7.94 9.12
C ASN A 455 -12.90 -8.20 9.90
N LYS A 456 -11.88 -8.77 9.28
CA LYS A 456 -10.58 -9.01 9.91
C LYS A 456 -9.86 -7.69 10.21
N PHE A 457 -9.95 -6.72 9.31
CA PHE A 457 -9.40 -5.39 9.55
C PHE A 457 -10.15 -4.65 10.67
N LYS A 458 -11.49 -4.72 10.68
CA LYS A 458 -12.31 -4.17 11.78
C LYS A 458 -11.99 -4.83 13.13
N GLU A 459 -11.75 -6.15 13.16
CA GLU A 459 -11.28 -6.86 14.34
C GLU A 459 -9.93 -6.34 14.84
N PHE A 460 -8.99 -6.08 13.95
CA PHE A 460 -7.71 -5.48 14.31
C PHE A 460 -7.88 -4.09 14.94
N ILE A 461 -8.70 -3.21 14.32
CA ILE A 461 -8.99 -1.87 14.85
C ILE A 461 -9.63 -1.97 16.24
N ASP A 462 -10.63 -2.83 16.38
CA ASP A 462 -11.33 -3.05 17.65
C ASP A 462 -10.39 -3.53 18.75
N LEU A 463 -9.47 -4.42 18.42
CA LEU A 463 -8.44 -4.91 19.34
C LEU A 463 -7.42 -3.81 19.69
N CYS A 464 -7.04 -2.95 18.75
CA CYS A 464 -6.20 -1.78 19.05
C CYS A 464 -6.88 -0.85 20.05
N HIS A 465 -8.15 -0.52 19.84
CA HIS A 465 -8.92 0.34 20.75
C HIS A 465 -9.08 -0.28 22.12
N GLN A 466 -9.28 -1.60 22.24
CA GLN A 466 -9.31 -2.31 23.53
C GLN A 466 -7.99 -2.18 24.31
N ASN A 467 -6.88 -1.95 23.61
CA ASN A 467 -5.56 -1.76 24.19
C ASN A 467 -5.11 -0.29 24.28
N GLY A 468 -6.01 0.67 23.99
CA GLY A 468 -5.72 2.11 24.06
C GLY A 468 -4.83 2.61 22.91
N ILE A 469 -4.77 1.89 21.80
CA ILE A 469 -3.94 2.18 20.63
C ILE A 469 -4.85 2.71 19.51
N ALA A 470 -4.56 3.91 19.02
CA ALA A 470 -5.23 4.50 17.87
C ALA A 470 -4.71 3.89 16.55
N VAL A 471 -5.56 3.86 15.51
CA VAL A 471 -5.20 3.36 14.18
C VAL A 471 -5.23 4.50 13.16
N ILE A 472 -4.10 4.72 12.49
CA ILE A 472 -3.89 5.76 11.48
C ILE A 472 -3.66 5.06 10.15
N LEU A 473 -4.32 5.52 9.09
CA LEU A 473 -4.08 5.05 7.72
C LEU A 473 -3.22 6.04 6.95
N ASP A 474 -2.28 5.51 6.21
CA ASP A 474 -1.59 6.22 5.15
C ASP A 474 -2.44 6.20 3.88
N VAL A 475 -2.63 7.37 3.26
CA VAL A 475 -3.54 7.52 2.11
C VAL A 475 -2.87 8.30 0.97
N ALA A 476 -2.77 7.67 -0.20
CA ALA A 476 -2.28 8.28 -1.42
C ALA A 476 -3.47 8.89 -2.19
N LEU A 477 -3.85 10.12 -1.86
CA LEU A 477 -4.96 10.86 -2.49
C LEU A 477 -4.49 12.02 -3.37
N ASN A 478 -3.19 12.08 -3.67
CA ASN A 478 -2.62 12.97 -4.68
C ASN A 478 -2.72 12.36 -6.10
N HIS A 479 -2.76 11.03 -6.21
CA HIS A 479 -2.76 10.29 -7.48
C HIS A 479 -3.56 8.99 -7.40
N ALA A 480 -3.77 8.33 -8.55
CA ALA A 480 -4.25 6.96 -8.65
C ALA A 480 -3.55 6.22 -9.80
N PHE A 481 -3.64 4.90 -9.80
CA PHE A 481 -3.04 4.05 -10.83
C PHE A 481 -4.06 3.59 -11.89
N GLY A 482 -3.57 3.02 -12.99
CA GLY A 482 -4.29 2.84 -14.24
C GLY A 482 -5.58 1.99 -14.18
N ARG A 483 -5.73 1.10 -13.16
CA ARG A 483 -6.96 0.32 -12.96
C ARG A 483 -8.10 1.15 -12.36
N ASN A 484 -7.83 2.39 -11.93
CA ASN A 484 -8.87 3.23 -11.34
C ASN A 484 -9.98 3.53 -12.35
N PRO A 485 -11.27 3.28 -12.00
CA PRO A 485 -12.40 3.47 -12.91
C PRO A 485 -12.53 4.88 -13.46
N MET A 486 -12.17 5.91 -12.68
CA MET A 486 -12.25 7.31 -13.10
C MET A 486 -11.13 7.71 -14.06
N ILE A 487 -9.98 7.02 -14.07
CA ILE A 487 -9.01 7.14 -15.14
C ILE A 487 -9.58 6.50 -16.40
N ARG A 488 -10.03 5.25 -16.28
CA ARG A 488 -10.45 4.43 -17.42
C ARG A 488 -11.64 5.01 -18.19
N MET A 489 -12.63 5.56 -17.50
CA MET A 489 -13.81 6.16 -18.15
C MET A 489 -13.45 7.35 -19.07
N TRP A 490 -12.31 8.01 -18.84
CA TRP A 490 -11.82 9.14 -19.64
C TRP A 490 -10.32 8.97 -19.90
N MET A 491 -9.90 7.87 -20.51
CA MET A 491 -8.50 7.60 -20.82
C MET A 491 -8.21 7.80 -22.30
N LYS A 492 -6.95 8.03 -22.63
CA LYS A 492 -6.40 7.84 -23.96
C LYS A 492 -5.92 6.40 -24.07
N ASP A 493 -6.39 5.70 -25.09
CA ASP A 493 -6.06 4.30 -25.37
C ASP A 493 -5.71 4.21 -26.85
N SER A 494 -4.50 4.62 -27.18
CA SER A 494 -4.08 4.80 -28.58
C SER A 494 -3.80 3.51 -29.31
N ASP A 495 -3.44 2.46 -28.60
CA ASP A 495 -3.14 1.12 -29.13
C ASP A 495 -4.29 0.12 -28.96
N GLY A 496 -5.33 0.49 -28.20
CA GLY A 496 -6.55 -0.31 -28.03
C GLY A 496 -6.38 -1.48 -27.07
N ASP A 497 -5.39 -1.44 -26.17
CA ASP A 497 -5.14 -2.48 -25.19
C ASP A 497 -6.03 -2.34 -23.92
N GLY A 498 -6.79 -1.26 -23.83
CA GLY A 498 -7.71 -0.95 -22.74
C GLY A 498 -7.03 -0.32 -21.54
N TRP A 499 -5.81 0.19 -21.68
CA TRP A 499 -5.08 0.99 -20.69
C TRP A 499 -4.71 2.35 -21.26
N GLY A 500 -4.48 3.32 -20.42
CA GLY A 500 -4.03 4.63 -20.87
C GLY A 500 -4.07 5.71 -19.82
N ASP A 501 -3.41 6.81 -20.14
CA ASP A 501 -3.37 8.00 -19.29
C ASP A 501 -4.70 8.77 -19.34
N PRO A 502 -5.00 9.63 -18.35
CA PRO A 502 -6.16 10.50 -18.41
C PRO A 502 -6.20 11.35 -19.68
N ALA A 503 -7.36 11.40 -20.33
CA ALA A 503 -7.58 12.31 -21.46
C ALA A 503 -7.83 13.74 -20.96
N SER A 504 -7.75 14.72 -21.89
CA SER A 504 -7.90 16.15 -21.55
C SER A 504 -9.30 16.53 -21.03
N ASP A 505 -10.30 15.71 -21.25
CA ASP A 505 -11.68 15.87 -20.75
C ASP A 505 -11.95 15.08 -19.46
N ASN A 506 -10.94 14.46 -18.86
CA ASN A 506 -11.12 13.75 -17.60
C ASN A 506 -11.51 14.73 -16.48
N PRO A 507 -12.69 14.56 -15.83
CA PRO A 507 -13.17 15.52 -14.86
C PRO A 507 -12.56 15.33 -13.47
N TYR A 508 -11.82 14.23 -13.22
CA TYR A 508 -11.21 13.88 -11.94
C TYR A 508 -9.69 14.04 -11.95
N PHE A 509 -9.05 13.81 -13.08
CA PHE A 509 -7.59 13.79 -13.21
C PHE A 509 -7.08 14.83 -14.20
N ASN A 510 -5.87 15.27 -14.00
CA ASN A 510 -5.13 16.10 -14.96
C ASN A 510 -4.57 15.22 -16.08
N GLU A 511 -4.59 15.71 -17.31
CA GLU A 511 -3.91 15.05 -18.44
C GLU A 511 -2.39 14.98 -18.22
N PHE A 512 -1.82 16.01 -17.61
CA PHE A 512 -0.43 16.09 -17.20
C PHE A 512 -0.35 16.57 -15.76
N ALA A 513 0.55 15.97 -14.96
CA ALA A 513 0.71 16.33 -13.57
C ALA A 513 0.95 17.83 -13.38
N LYS A 514 0.34 18.39 -12.36
CA LYS A 514 0.47 19.81 -11.97
C LYS A 514 1.54 20.03 -10.89
N HIS A 515 2.47 19.12 -10.79
CA HIS A 515 3.59 19.13 -9.85
C HIS A 515 4.74 18.27 -10.40
N SER A 516 5.94 18.41 -9.85
CA SER A 516 7.15 17.71 -10.36
C SER A 516 7.26 16.24 -9.88
N TYR A 517 6.50 15.83 -8.89
CA TYR A 517 6.56 14.49 -8.31
C TYR A 517 5.46 13.58 -8.91
N GLY A 518 5.51 13.32 -10.23
CA GLY A 518 4.54 12.44 -10.90
C GLY A 518 4.81 10.97 -10.58
N VAL A 519 3.87 10.32 -9.89
CA VAL A 519 3.96 8.90 -9.47
C VAL A 519 2.73 8.07 -9.91
N GLY A 520 1.87 8.64 -10.75
CA GLY A 520 0.62 8.04 -11.23
C GLY A 520 -0.21 9.12 -11.92
N ALA A 521 -1.49 8.85 -12.19
CA ALA A 521 -2.43 9.86 -12.68
C ALA A 521 -2.71 10.89 -11.59
N ASP A 522 -2.43 12.15 -11.85
CA ASP A 522 -2.54 13.26 -10.92
C ASP A 522 -4.00 13.71 -10.72
N PHE A 523 -4.52 13.68 -9.50
CA PHE A 523 -5.86 14.17 -9.20
C PHE A 523 -5.99 15.68 -9.39
N ASN A 524 -7.01 16.11 -10.12
CA ASN A 524 -7.37 17.52 -10.26
C ASN A 524 -8.11 18.02 -9.01
N HIS A 525 -7.39 18.47 -7.99
CA HIS A 525 -7.99 19.00 -6.76
C HIS A 525 -8.72 20.35 -6.89
N ALA A 526 -8.70 20.99 -8.05
CA ALA A 526 -9.57 22.11 -8.37
C ALA A 526 -10.99 21.63 -8.73
N SER A 527 -11.13 20.39 -9.23
CA SER A 527 -12.44 19.82 -9.60
C SER A 527 -13.32 19.54 -8.37
N THR A 528 -14.58 19.96 -8.46
CA THR A 528 -15.58 19.66 -7.42
C THR A 528 -15.90 18.17 -7.35
N LEU A 529 -15.78 17.44 -8.45
CA LEU A 529 -15.96 15.98 -8.51
C LEU A 529 -14.87 15.27 -7.74
N THR A 530 -13.60 15.64 -7.96
CA THR A 530 -12.47 15.13 -7.20
C THR A 530 -12.62 15.42 -5.71
N LYS A 531 -12.97 16.64 -5.34
CA LYS A 531 -13.21 17.00 -3.93
C LYS A 531 -14.33 16.18 -3.30
N THR A 532 -15.39 15.92 -4.05
CA THR A 532 -16.49 15.07 -3.60
C THR A 532 -16.03 13.62 -3.40
N TYR A 533 -15.26 13.10 -4.35
CA TYR A 533 -14.69 11.77 -4.26
C TYR A 533 -13.79 11.62 -3.01
N VAL A 534 -12.83 12.53 -2.82
CA VAL A 534 -11.93 12.52 -1.65
C VAL A 534 -12.72 12.59 -0.34
N LYS A 535 -13.74 13.44 -0.25
CA LYS A 535 -14.61 13.50 0.94
C LYS A 535 -15.39 12.20 1.16
N ARG A 536 -15.80 11.50 0.10
CA ARG A 536 -16.44 10.20 0.22
C ARG A 536 -15.47 9.12 0.73
N VAL A 537 -14.21 9.13 0.28
CA VAL A 537 -13.15 8.27 0.80
C VAL A 537 -12.91 8.54 2.30
N ILE A 538 -12.75 9.82 2.70
CA ILE A 538 -12.61 10.22 4.10
C ILE A 538 -13.79 9.71 4.94
N ASN A 539 -15.02 9.94 4.47
CA ASN A 539 -16.23 9.51 5.18
C ASN A 539 -16.26 8.00 5.40
N HIS A 540 -15.96 7.23 4.36
CA HIS A 540 -15.94 5.77 4.40
C HIS A 540 -14.99 5.25 5.50
N TRP A 541 -13.74 5.64 5.48
CA TRP A 541 -12.77 5.15 6.45
C TRP A 541 -13.05 5.61 7.89
N ILE A 542 -13.51 6.85 8.08
CA ILE A 542 -13.86 7.36 9.42
C ILE A 542 -15.13 6.71 9.94
N GLN A 543 -16.21 6.64 9.14
CA GLN A 543 -17.52 6.21 9.64
C GLN A 543 -17.70 4.70 9.65
N ASP A 544 -17.21 3.99 8.63
CA ASP A 544 -17.44 2.56 8.48
C ASP A 544 -16.34 1.75 9.16
N PHE A 545 -15.09 2.25 9.19
CA PHE A 545 -13.94 1.56 9.79
C PHE A 545 -13.48 2.14 11.13
N LYS A 546 -13.99 3.30 11.56
CA LYS A 546 -13.60 3.94 12.83
C LYS A 546 -12.11 4.28 12.92
N ILE A 547 -11.50 4.65 11.80
CA ILE A 547 -10.10 5.07 11.73
C ILE A 547 -9.91 6.37 12.50
N ASP A 548 -8.83 6.47 13.27
CA ASP A 548 -8.54 7.58 14.17
C ASP A 548 -7.82 8.73 13.49
N GLY A 549 -7.12 8.46 12.41
CA GLY A 549 -6.35 9.47 11.68
C GLY A 549 -5.95 9.06 10.28
N PHE A 550 -5.56 10.05 9.47
CA PHE A 550 -4.90 9.84 8.19
C PHE A 550 -3.53 10.50 8.16
N ARG A 551 -2.54 9.78 7.64
CA ARG A 551 -1.31 10.36 7.08
C ARG A 551 -1.52 10.54 5.58
N TRP A 552 -1.49 11.77 5.11
CA TRP A 552 -1.66 12.12 3.71
C TRP A 552 -0.32 12.09 3.01
N ASP A 553 -0.21 11.19 2.07
CA ASP A 553 0.99 11.02 1.25
C ASP A 553 1.20 12.17 0.29
N LEU A 554 2.47 12.53 0.08
CA LEU A 554 2.92 13.48 -0.93
C LEU A 554 2.00 14.71 -1.08
N THR A 555 1.76 15.44 0.01
CA THR A 555 0.86 16.60 -0.02
C THR A 555 1.33 17.71 -0.97
N LYS A 556 2.58 17.69 -1.43
CA LYS A 556 3.08 18.54 -2.52
C LYS A 556 2.31 18.37 -3.83
N GLY A 557 1.77 17.16 -4.07
CA GLY A 557 0.98 16.81 -5.24
C GLY A 557 -0.44 17.41 -5.30
N PHE A 558 -0.88 18.12 -4.26
CA PHE A 558 -2.25 18.68 -4.23
C PHE A 558 -2.38 20.05 -4.92
N THR A 559 -1.28 20.66 -5.40
CA THR A 559 -1.34 21.92 -6.15
C THR A 559 -1.82 21.71 -7.58
N GLN A 560 -2.49 22.72 -8.10
CA GLN A 560 -2.88 22.81 -9.52
C GLN A 560 -2.19 23.99 -10.22
N ALA A 561 -1.22 24.63 -9.53
CA ALA A 561 -0.60 25.88 -9.97
C ALA A 561 0.75 25.66 -10.67
N CYS A 562 1.32 24.46 -10.64
CA CYS A 562 2.61 24.13 -11.21
C CYS A 562 2.51 23.26 -12.47
N SER A 563 3.61 22.70 -12.92
CA SER A 563 3.66 21.77 -14.04
C SER A 563 4.65 20.63 -13.75
N ALA A 564 4.53 19.57 -14.52
CA ALA A 564 5.46 18.46 -14.47
C ALA A 564 6.91 18.94 -14.69
N GLY A 565 7.84 18.49 -13.84
CA GLY A 565 9.26 18.86 -13.89
C GLY A 565 9.60 20.25 -13.34
N ASP A 566 8.63 21.04 -12.84
CA ASP A 566 8.91 22.32 -12.18
C ASP A 566 9.07 22.16 -10.67
N ASP A 567 10.24 21.70 -10.25
CA ASP A 567 10.62 21.53 -8.85
C ASP A 567 10.58 22.85 -8.07
N ALA A 568 10.97 23.94 -8.67
CA ALA A 568 11.01 25.24 -8.03
C ALA A 568 9.60 25.71 -7.64
N CYS A 569 8.63 25.59 -8.55
CA CYS A 569 7.23 25.87 -8.28
C CYS A 569 6.65 24.89 -7.24
N THR A 570 6.83 23.59 -7.44
CA THR A 570 6.26 22.55 -6.57
C THR A 570 6.76 22.67 -5.12
N ASN A 571 8.03 23.01 -4.91
CA ASN A 571 8.63 23.19 -3.59
C ASN A 571 8.38 24.58 -2.97
N ALA A 572 7.90 25.55 -3.75
CA ALA A 572 7.46 26.84 -3.21
C ALA A 572 6.09 26.70 -2.52
N SER A 573 5.75 27.68 -1.66
CA SER A 573 4.44 27.72 -1.01
C SER A 573 3.32 27.94 -2.02
N GLN A 574 2.28 27.07 -2.00
CA GLN A 574 1.16 27.10 -2.95
C GLN A 574 -0.18 27.37 -2.22
N PRO A 575 -0.80 28.54 -2.46
CA PRO A 575 -2.07 28.89 -1.79
C PRO A 575 -3.24 27.94 -2.07
N ASP A 576 -3.34 27.39 -3.28
CA ASP A 576 -4.38 26.44 -3.68
C ASP A 576 -4.26 25.13 -2.91
N ARG A 577 -3.07 24.58 -2.80
CA ARG A 577 -2.72 23.41 -2.01
C ARG A 577 -3.03 23.62 -0.53
N ILE A 578 -2.64 24.77 0.02
CA ILE A 578 -2.93 25.13 1.41
C ILE A 578 -4.44 25.13 1.66
N ALA A 579 -5.21 25.71 0.74
CA ALA A 579 -6.66 25.84 0.89
C ALA A 579 -7.38 24.48 0.82
N VAL A 580 -7.07 23.66 -0.18
CA VAL A 580 -7.76 22.37 -0.40
C VAL A 580 -7.45 21.37 0.73
N LEU A 581 -6.22 21.35 1.21
CA LEU A 581 -5.84 20.47 2.32
C LEU A 581 -6.47 20.90 3.65
N LYS A 582 -6.68 22.21 3.88
CA LYS A 582 -7.50 22.72 5.00
C LYS A 582 -8.98 22.30 4.86
N GLU A 583 -9.51 22.33 3.65
CA GLU A 583 -10.90 21.89 3.36
C GLU A 583 -11.07 20.39 3.73
N TYR A 584 -10.14 19.54 3.36
CA TYR A 584 -10.19 18.11 3.71
C TYR A 584 -9.99 17.85 5.20
N ALA A 585 -9.12 18.61 5.85
CA ALA A 585 -8.95 18.55 7.31
C ALA A 585 -10.23 18.96 8.04
N ASP A 586 -10.87 20.07 7.64
CA ASP A 586 -12.13 20.51 8.21
C ASP A 586 -13.25 19.48 8.01
N TYR A 587 -13.30 18.85 6.85
CA TYR A 587 -14.27 17.78 6.59
C TYR A 587 -14.01 16.57 7.50
N SER A 588 -12.77 16.14 7.68
CA SER A 588 -12.41 15.06 8.62
C SER A 588 -12.86 15.41 10.05
N TRP A 589 -12.58 16.64 10.49
CA TRP A 589 -13.00 17.11 11.84
C TRP A 589 -14.51 17.33 11.98
N SER A 590 -15.25 17.50 10.89
CA SER A 590 -16.71 17.53 10.93
C SER A 590 -17.33 16.16 11.19
N LEU A 591 -16.66 15.08 10.78
CA LEU A 591 -17.06 13.70 11.01
C LEU A 591 -16.61 13.19 12.37
N ASP A 592 -15.40 13.52 12.77
CA ASP A 592 -14.79 13.16 14.05
C ASP A 592 -13.92 14.33 14.55
N ASN A 593 -14.43 15.03 15.55
CA ASN A 593 -13.82 16.25 16.08
C ASN A 593 -12.34 16.06 16.52
N ASN A 594 -11.96 14.86 16.89
CA ASN A 594 -10.60 14.50 17.37
C ASN A 594 -9.78 13.72 16.35
N HIS A 595 -10.23 13.61 15.10
CA HIS A 595 -9.51 12.91 14.05
C HIS A 595 -8.09 13.46 13.88
N TYR A 596 -7.09 12.59 13.78
CA TYR A 596 -5.71 12.99 13.54
C TYR A 596 -5.53 13.28 12.03
N VAL A 597 -5.10 14.48 11.73
CA VAL A 597 -4.72 14.88 10.36
C VAL A 597 -3.22 15.07 10.35
N ILE A 598 -2.53 14.30 9.54
CA ILE A 598 -1.07 14.25 9.44
C ILE A 598 -0.67 14.44 7.98
N PHE A 599 0.24 15.38 7.68
CA PHE A 599 0.73 15.61 6.33
C PHE A 599 2.19 15.22 6.20
N GLU A 600 2.48 14.39 5.19
CA GLU A 600 3.82 14.31 4.65
C GLU A 600 3.97 15.42 3.62
N HIS A 601 4.69 16.48 4.02
CA HIS A 601 4.95 17.62 3.13
C HIS A 601 6.43 17.81 2.90
N LEU A 602 7.21 17.84 3.96
CA LEU A 602 8.67 17.97 3.93
C LEU A 602 9.11 19.20 3.10
N GLY A 603 8.41 20.30 3.31
CA GLY A 603 8.56 21.53 2.56
C GLY A 603 9.13 22.68 3.39
N SER A 604 8.83 23.92 2.98
CA SER A 604 9.25 25.12 3.69
C SER A 604 8.51 25.29 5.01
N ASP A 605 9.22 25.76 6.05
CA ASP A 605 8.60 26.01 7.37
C ASP A 605 7.42 26.98 7.28
N GLY A 606 7.49 27.98 6.40
CA GLY A 606 6.42 28.97 6.24
C GLY A 606 5.11 28.39 5.71
N GLU A 607 5.18 27.41 4.82
CA GLU A 607 3.99 26.71 4.34
C GLU A 607 3.46 25.75 5.39
N GLU A 608 4.31 24.95 6.01
CA GLU A 608 3.92 23.99 7.04
C GLU A 608 3.29 24.68 8.27
N GLN A 609 3.72 25.91 8.62
CA GLN A 609 3.10 26.73 9.67
C GLN A 609 1.63 27.05 9.36
N GLN A 610 1.24 27.19 8.07
CA GLN A 610 -0.14 27.45 7.68
C GLN A 610 -1.09 26.30 8.06
N TRP A 611 -0.57 25.09 8.15
CA TRP A 611 -1.32 23.90 8.56
C TRP A 611 -1.13 23.58 10.04
N ALA A 612 0.11 23.59 10.53
CA ALA A 612 0.40 23.26 11.92
C ALA A 612 -0.30 24.20 12.92
N ASN A 613 -0.42 25.48 12.56
CA ASN A 613 -1.08 26.49 13.38
C ASN A 613 -2.58 26.66 13.05
N TYR A 614 -3.12 25.94 12.06
CA TYR A 614 -4.51 26.09 11.63
C TYR A 614 -5.48 25.63 12.72
N ARG A 615 -6.38 26.53 13.16
CA ARG A 615 -7.38 26.30 14.20
C ARG A 615 -6.75 25.76 15.52
N ILE A 616 -5.49 26.15 15.81
CA ILE A 616 -4.77 25.66 16.99
C ILE A 616 -5.48 26.04 18.30
N GLY A 617 -6.11 27.23 18.35
CA GLY A 617 -6.89 27.70 19.50
C GLY A 617 -8.14 26.85 19.79
N GLU A 618 -8.60 26.05 18.84
CA GLU A 618 -9.69 25.09 18.97
C GLU A 618 -9.18 23.68 19.32
N GLY A 619 -7.91 23.55 19.67
CA GLY A 619 -7.28 22.25 19.92
C GLY A 619 -7.00 21.42 18.65
N LYS A 620 -7.13 22.03 17.46
CA LYS A 620 -6.84 21.39 16.16
C LYS A 620 -5.33 21.43 15.85
N GLY A 621 -4.97 21.91 14.70
CA GLY A 621 -3.62 21.91 14.15
C GLY A 621 -3.31 20.58 13.45
N ILE A 622 -2.82 20.70 12.21
CA ILE A 622 -2.43 19.55 11.39
C ILE A 622 -1.02 19.14 11.80
N MET A 623 -0.81 17.85 12.05
CA MET A 623 0.51 17.34 12.39
C MET A 623 1.35 17.20 11.12
N MET A 624 2.60 17.65 11.17
CA MET A 624 3.54 17.61 10.06
C MET A 624 4.60 16.55 10.31
N TRP A 625 4.94 15.77 9.30
CA TRP A 625 6.10 14.90 9.36
C TRP A 625 7.39 15.73 9.46
N GLY A 626 8.29 15.33 10.35
CA GLY A 626 9.57 15.97 10.61
C GLY A 626 10.72 14.99 10.45
N GLU A 627 11.17 14.80 9.20
CA GLU A 627 12.29 13.91 8.89
C GLU A 627 13.59 14.43 9.54
N MET A 628 14.25 13.56 10.28
CA MET A 628 15.53 13.83 10.95
C MET A 628 16.56 12.72 10.70
N THR A 629 16.39 11.93 9.65
CA THR A 629 17.25 10.77 9.38
C THR A 629 18.70 11.16 9.22
N TYR A 630 19.00 12.21 8.44
CA TYR A 630 20.39 12.63 8.24
C TYR A 630 21.10 13.03 9.54
N PRO A 631 20.56 13.89 10.41
CA PRO A 631 21.21 14.21 11.69
C PRO A 631 21.43 12.99 12.59
N TYR A 632 20.44 12.11 12.70
CA TYR A 632 20.57 10.91 13.51
C TYR A 632 21.54 9.89 12.89
N THR A 633 21.61 9.79 11.57
CA THR A 633 22.62 8.99 10.86
C THR A 633 24.03 9.44 11.22
N GLN A 634 24.30 10.75 11.16
CA GLN A 634 25.60 11.30 11.51
C GLN A 634 25.99 11.01 12.97
N LEU A 635 25.05 11.15 13.89
CA LEU A 635 25.27 10.80 15.30
C LEU A 635 25.44 9.29 15.48
N MET A 636 24.64 8.48 14.79
CA MET A 636 24.74 7.04 14.85
C MET A 636 26.08 6.53 14.31
N GLU A 637 26.60 7.15 13.27
CA GLU A 637 27.93 6.91 12.69
C GLU A 637 29.08 7.43 13.56
N GLY A 638 28.80 8.27 14.57
CA GLY A 638 29.80 8.82 15.46
C GLY A 638 30.46 10.12 14.95
N TYR A 639 29.77 10.90 14.13
CA TYR A 639 30.22 12.18 13.60
C TYR A 639 29.45 13.36 14.19
N ALA A 640 30.13 14.43 14.48
CA ALA A 640 29.53 15.67 15.02
C ALA A 640 28.93 16.57 13.94
N THR A 641 29.55 16.56 12.74
CA THR A 641 29.10 17.38 11.61
C THR A 641 27.76 16.88 11.11
N GLY A 642 26.78 17.77 11.00
CA GLY A 642 25.42 17.42 10.56
C GLY A 642 24.50 16.85 11.65
N GLY A 643 25.00 16.56 12.87
CA GLY A 643 24.23 15.96 13.95
C GLY A 643 23.35 16.94 14.76
N ASP A 644 22.83 18.00 14.16
CA ASP A 644 21.98 19.01 14.83
C ASP A 644 20.56 18.49 15.00
N LEU A 645 20.11 18.31 16.24
CA LEU A 645 18.78 17.81 16.60
C LEU A 645 17.73 18.90 16.85
N THR A 646 18.06 20.18 16.68
CA THR A 646 17.13 21.28 17.01
C THR A 646 15.80 21.19 16.28
N ARG A 647 15.80 20.67 15.05
CA ARG A 647 14.59 20.51 14.23
C ARG A 647 13.72 19.29 14.61
N MET A 648 14.13 18.48 15.58
CA MET A 648 13.31 17.39 16.15
C MET A 648 12.12 17.93 16.98
N GLY A 649 12.14 19.20 17.31
CA GLY A 649 11.09 19.87 18.08
C GLY A 649 10.35 20.94 17.28
N HIS A 650 9.09 21.16 17.64
CA HIS A 650 8.15 22.04 16.93
C HIS A 650 8.56 23.54 16.95
N VAL A 651 9.25 23.99 18.01
CA VAL A 651 9.60 25.42 18.21
C VAL A 651 10.53 25.93 17.10
N SER A 652 11.53 25.14 16.71
CA SER A 652 12.47 25.47 15.63
C SER A 652 11.83 25.60 14.26
N ARG A 653 10.63 25.01 14.09
CA ARG A 653 9.80 25.07 12.88
C ARG A 653 8.80 26.23 12.90
N GLY A 654 8.73 27.00 14.01
CA GLY A 654 7.76 28.10 14.20
C GLY A 654 6.31 27.62 14.40
N PHE A 655 6.11 26.37 14.82
CA PHE A 655 4.78 25.86 15.14
C PHE A 655 4.40 26.29 16.56
N THR A 656 3.21 26.86 16.72
CA THR A 656 2.72 27.34 18.03
C THR A 656 2.27 26.18 18.92
N GLY A 657 1.86 25.06 18.34
CA GLY A 657 1.52 23.83 19.05
C GLY A 657 2.47 22.69 18.70
N LYS A 658 2.40 21.61 19.49
CA LYS A 658 3.22 20.40 19.29
C LYS A 658 2.68 19.57 18.10
N ARG A 659 2.80 20.11 16.90
CA ARG A 659 2.28 19.53 15.64
C ARG A 659 3.38 19.02 14.71
N LEU A 660 4.53 18.60 15.28
CA LEU A 660 5.63 18.00 14.57
C LEU A 660 5.80 16.54 14.99
N ILE A 661 5.54 15.60 14.09
CA ILE A 661 5.88 14.18 14.27
C ILE A 661 7.33 14.01 13.83
N GLY A 662 8.24 14.16 14.78
CA GLY A 662 9.68 13.98 14.51
C GLY A 662 10.05 12.51 14.52
N TYR A 663 10.92 12.08 13.60
CA TYR A 663 11.39 10.70 13.52
C TYR A 663 12.83 10.58 13.01
N PRO A 664 13.61 9.61 13.55
CA PRO A 664 14.94 9.27 13.05
C PRO A 664 14.93 8.40 11.80
N GLU A 665 13.92 7.54 11.63
CA GLU A 665 13.77 6.59 10.51
C GLU A 665 12.32 6.56 10.03
N SER A 666 12.14 6.29 8.73
CA SER A 666 10.87 5.97 8.08
C SER A 666 11.10 4.98 6.93
N HIS A 667 10.04 4.53 6.27
CA HIS A 667 10.13 3.66 5.09
C HIS A 667 10.89 4.30 3.91
N ASP A 668 11.04 5.62 3.87
CA ASP A 668 11.67 6.34 2.75
C ASP A 668 13.18 6.45 2.84
N LYS A 669 13.75 6.23 4.00
CA LYS A 669 15.18 6.43 4.26
C LYS A 669 15.83 5.18 4.81
N ASP A 670 17.11 5.03 4.52
CA ASP A 670 17.86 3.86 4.97
C ASP A 670 17.98 3.80 6.50
N ARG A 671 18.15 2.58 7.00
CA ARG A 671 18.24 2.30 8.43
C ARG A 671 19.49 2.90 9.07
N LEU A 672 19.35 3.52 10.22
CA LEU A 672 20.46 4.05 11.01
C LEU A 672 21.52 2.98 11.33
N MET A 673 21.06 1.75 11.65
CA MET A 673 21.92 0.63 11.94
C MET A 673 22.73 0.17 10.73
N TYR A 674 22.12 0.15 9.54
CA TYR A 674 22.83 -0.15 8.31
C TYR A 674 23.92 0.87 8.03
N SER A 675 23.58 2.15 8.14
CA SER A 675 24.53 3.24 7.92
C SER A 675 25.69 3.20 8.92
N ALA A 676 25.41 2.97 10.21
CA ALA A 676 26.42 2.82 11.24
C ALA A 676 27.41 1.67 10.97
N LEU A 677 26.90 0.51 10.56
CA LEU A 677 27.72 -0.65 10.26
C LEU A 677 28.58 -0.46 9.00
N THR A 678 28.10 0.30 8.03
CA THR A 678 28.75 0.48 6.73
C THR A 678 29.70 1.68 6.72
N PHE A 679 29.29 2.82 7.34
CA PHE A 679 29.99 4.12 7.24
C PHE A 679 30.44 4.66 8.60
N GLY A 680 30.20 3.94 9.69
CA GLY A 680 30.48 4.37 11.04
C GLY A 680 31.96 4.65 11.29
N ASN A 681 32.25 5.48 12.27
CA ASN A 681 33.61 5.87 12.67
C ASN A 681 34.38 4.66 13.24
N GLY A 682 35.48 4.30 12.60
CA GLY A 682 36.37 3.19 13.01
C GLY A 682 37.40 3.55 14.06
N GLY A 683 37.44 4.81 14.52
CA GLY A 683 38.44 5.28 15.52
C GLY A 683 38.01 5.07 16.97
N GLY A 684 38.85 5.56 17.89
CA GLY A 684 38.57 5.58 19.33
C GLY A 684 38.63 4.20 20.01
N THR A 685 38.06 4.12 21.20
CA THR A 685 38.02 2.90 22.03
C THR A 685 36.81 1.99 21.73
N SER A 686 35.82 2.51 21.01
CA SER A 686 34.57 1.82 20.68
C SER A 686 34.22 2.08 19.21
N PRO A 687 34.94 1.46 18.25
CA PRO A 687 34.70 1.61 16.82
C PRO A 687 33.29 1.14 16.44
N ILE A 688 32.67 1.79 15.45
CA ILE A 688 31.28 1.55 15.04
C ILE A 688 31.22 0.69 13.78
N ILE A 689 31.99 1.06 12.75
CA ILE A 689 31.97 0.35 11.46
C ILE A 689 32.22 -1.15 11.65
N GLY A 690 31.35 -1.96 11.06
CA GLY A 690 31.43 -3.44 11.15
C GLY A 690 31.17 -4.02 12.55
N ASN A 691 30.88 -3.20 13.57
CA ASN A 691 30.67 -3.64 14.94
C ASN A 691 29.21 -3.58 15.36
N LEU A 692 28.51 -4.71 15.24
CA LEU A 692 27.07 -4.81 15.55
C LEU A 692 26.78 -4.42 17.01
N ASN A 693 27.57 -4.90 17.98
CA ASN A 693 27.30 -4.66 19.40
C ASN A 693 27.43 -3.18 19.78
N ASN A 694 28.49 -2.51 19.29
CA ASN A 694 28.68 -1.07 19.55
C ASN A 694 27.58 -0.25 18.86
N SER A 695 27.12 -0.66 17.67
CA SER A 695 26.03 0.01 16.95
C SER A 695 24.69 -0.18 17.66
N LEU A 696 24.35 -1.42 18.08
CA LEU A 696 23.12 -1.71 18.84
C LEU A 696 23.06 -0.93 20.15
N PHE A 697 24.18 -0.84 20.88
CA PHE A 697 24.24 -0.11 22.14
C PHE A 697 23.85 1.37 22.01
N ARG A 698 24.14 1.99 20.86
CA ARG A 698 23.84 3.41 20.58
C ARG A 698 22.34 3.66 20.35
N MET A 699 21.57 2.64 19.94
CA MET A 699 20.13 2.79 19.64
C MET A 699 19.32 3.24 20.87
N SER A 700 19.72 2.88 22.09
CA SER A 700 19.07 3.40 23.30
C SER A 700 19.27 4.91 23.46
N ALA A 701 20.44 5.46 23.09
CA ALA A 701 20.68 6.90 23.08
C ALA A 701 19.89 7.62 21.98
N ILE A 702 19.71 6.98 20.80
CA ILE A 702 18.80 7.47 19.75
C ILE A 702 17.38 7.62 20.32
N GLY A 703 16.85 6.59 21.01
CA GLY A 703 15.55 6.66 21.68
C GLY A 703 15.44 7.80 22.69
N ALA A 704 16.46 7.97 23.57
CA ALA A 704 16.47 9.02 24.57
C ALA A 704 16.44 10.43 23.97
N THR A 705 17.13 10.65 22.87
CA THR A 705 17.24 11.97 22.20
C THR A 705 16.16 12.22 21.16
N SER A 706 15.33 11.23 20.82
CA SER A 706 14.20 11.37 19.89
C SER A 706 12.84 11.29 20.59
N LEU A 707 12.55 10.17 21.26
CA LEU A 707 11.22 9.88 21.80
C LEU A 707 10.78 10.86 22.89
N LEU A 708 11.70 11.31 23.73
CA LEU A 708 11.37 12.12 24.92
C LEU A 708 11.15 13.61 24.63
N ILE A 709 11.62 14.13 23.51
CA ILE A 709 11.36 15.52 23.13
C ILE A 709 9.84 15.74 23.02
N PRO A 710 9.29 16.84 23.62
CA PRO A 710 7.87 17.13 23.58
C PRO A 710 7.25 17.13 22.16
N GLY A 711 6.02 16.66 22.06
CA GLY A 711 5.30 16.49 20.81
C GLY A 711 5.30 15.05 20.28
N PRO A 712 4.46 14.75 19.28
CA PRO A 712 4.33 13.41 18.70
C PRO A 712 5.64 12.94 18.06
N LYS A 713 5.86 11.62 18.08
CA LYS A 713 7.04 10.94 17.54
C LYS A 713 6.64 9.69 16.77
N MET A 714 7.50 9.27 15.85
CA MET A 714 7.27 8.05 15.06
C MET A 714 8.47 7.10 15.16
N ILE A 715 8.16 5.81 15.14
CA ILE A 715 9.08 4.68 15.09
C ILE A 715 8.77 3.89 13.82
N TRP A 716 9.75 3.68 12.95
CA TRP A 716 9.66 2.75 11.84
C TRP A 716 9.85 1.32 12.35
N HIS A 717 9.02 0.38 11.92
CA HIS A 717 8.98 -0.98 12.48
C HIS A 717 10.38 -1.62 12.55
N PHE A 718 10.64 -2.28 13.66
CA PHE A 718 11.91 -2.91 14.05
C PHE A 718 13.10 -1.97 14.32
N ALA A 719 12.94 -0.64 14.27
CA ALA A 719 13.99 0.27 14.75
C ALA A 719 14.30 0.04 16.23
N GLU A 720 13.28 -0.27 17.03
CA GLU A 720 13.36 -0.59 18.46
C GLU A 720 14.05 -1.95 18.75
N LEU A 721 14.32 -2.73 17.71
CA LEU A 721 15.13 -3.95 17.77
C LEU A 721 16.46 -3.78 17.04
N GLY A 722 16.77 -2.57 16.56
CA GLY A 722 17.97 -2.25 15.81
C GLY A 722 18.07 -3.01 14.49
N MET A 723 17.03 -2.95 13.67
CA MET A 723 17.06 -3.54 12.32
C MET A 723 18.20 -2.96 11.49
N ASN A 724 19.04 -3.83 10.94
CA ASN A 724 20.28 -3.46 10.29
C ASN A 724 20.36 -3.80 8.80
N ASN A 725 19.28 -4.29 8.20
CA ASN A 725 19.16 -4.44 6.76
C ASN A 725 18.94 -3.08 6.10
N SER A 726 19.63 -2.81 5.00
CA SER A 726 19.27 -1.65 4.17
C SER A 726 17.91 -1.85 3.54
N ILE A 727 17.13 -0.76 3.40
CA ILE A 727 15.89 -0.76 2.60
C ILE A 727 16.16 -0.99 1.11
N TYR A 728 17.40 -0.80 0.66
CA TYR A 728 17.85 -1.01 -0.71
C TYR A 728 18.47 -2.41 -0.93
N THR A 729 18.19 -3.36 -0.06
CA THR A 729 18.70 -4.73 -0.20
C THR A 729 17.95 -5.47 -1.30
N CYS A 730 18.67 -5.93 -2.32
CA CYS A 730 18.13 -6.70 -3.43
C CYS A 730 17.93 -8.19 -3.06
N ASN A 731 17.17 -8.93 -3.88
CA ASN A 731 16.90 -10.36 -3.66
C ASN A 731 18.19 -11.24 -3.62
N ASN A 732 19.26 -10.80 -4.28
CA ASN A 732 20.56 -11.47 -4.23
C ASN A 732 21.42 -11.09 -3.01
N GLY A 733 20.90 -10.23 -2.11
CA GLY A 733 21.56 -9.75 -0.90
C GLY A 733 22.53 -8.58 -1.12
N SER A 734 22.71 -8.09 -2.34
CA SER A 734 23.47 -6.85 -2.59
C SER A 734 22.63 -5.63 -2.18
N VAL A 735 23.27 -4.48 -1.97
CA VAL A 735 22.59 -3.22 -1.70
C VAL A 735 22.78 -2.31 -2.90
N ASN A 736 21.66 -1.88 -3.49
CA ASN A 736 21.66 -0.99 -4.64
C ASN A 736 20.62 0.12 -4.44
N THR A 737 21.08 1.37 -4.41
CA THR A 737 20.24 2.56 -4.24
C THR A 737 19.63 3.08 -5.54
N GLU A 738 19.99 2.46 -6.67
CA GLU A 738 19.49 2.80 -7.99
C GLU A 738 18.59 1.67 -8.51
N ILE A 739 17.67 2.00 -9.40
CA ILE A 739 16.89 1.00 -10.12
C ILE A 739 17.84 0.29 -11.09
N ASP A 740 18.03 -1.01 -10.89
CA ASP A 740 18.87 -1.85 -11.73
C ASP A 740 18.01 -2.62 -12.73
N VAL A 741 18.31 -2.47 -14.02
CA VAL A 741 17.58 -3.16 -15.10
C VAL A 741 17.59 -4.69 -15.00
N THR A 742 18.50 -5.25 -14.19
CA THR A 742 18.62 -6.72 -13.96
C THR A 742 18.08 -7.16 -12.61
N ALA A 743 18.06 -6.28 -11.61
CA ALA A 743 17.63 -6.55 -10.24
C ALA A 743 16.30 -5.89 -9.87
N GLY A 744 15.76 -5.01 -10.72
CA GLY A 744 14.55 -4.23 -10.43
C GLY A 744 14.79 -3.07 -9.46
N ASP A 745 13.72 -2.55 -8.87
CA ASP A 745 13.79 -1.59 -7.78
C ASP A 745 13.97 -2.33 -6.45
N CYS A 746 15.21 -2.42 -6.00
CA CYS A 746 15.54 -3.17 -4.78
C CYS A 746 14.85 -2.63 -3.52
N LYS A 747 14.44 -1.35 -3.51
CA LYS A 747 13.67 -0.74 -2.41
C LYS A 747 12.22 -1.21 -2.40
N LEU A 748 11.56 -1.22 -3.55
CA LEU A 748 10.14 -1.54 -3.68
C LEU A 748 9.87 -3.04 -3.84
N ASP A 749 10.71 -3.74 -4.61
CA ASP A 749 10.45 -5.12 -5.02
C ASP A 749 10.97 -6.15 -4.02
N THR A 750 12.02 -5.82 -3.26
CA THR A 750 12.57 -6.76 -2.27
C THR A 750 11.73 -6.76 -1.00
N LYS A 751 11.48 -7.96 -0.49
CA LYS A 751 10.78 -8.18 0.76
C LYS A 751 11.78 -8.61 1.82
N PRO A 752 12.16 -7.73 2.74
CA PRO A 752 13.08 -8.11 3.80
C PRO A 752 12.47 -9.25 4.63
N GLN A 753 13.31 -10.16 5.08
CA GLN A 753 12.87 -11.26 5.93
C GLN A 753 12.27 -10.71 7.23
N PRO A 754 11.03 -11.11 7.59
CA PRO A 754 10.43 -10.70 8.86
C PRO A 754 11.31 -11.12 10.05
N GLN A 755 11.51 -10.21 10.97
CA GLN A 755 12.51 -10.41 12.04
C GLN A 755 12.06 -11.40 13.14
N TRP A 756 10.83 -11.85 13.12
CA TRP A 756 10.30 -12.86 14.05
C TRP A 756 11.03 -14.20 13.96
N VAL A 757 11.45 -14.60 12.76
CA VAL A 757 12.23 -15.85 12.56
C VAL A 757 13.61 -15.81 13.20
N ASN A 758 14.17 -14.62 13.40
CA ASN A 758 15.49 -14.43 14.03
C ASN A 758 15.41 -14.33 15.55
N ASN A 759 14.21 -14.37 16.12
CA ASN A 759 13.97 -14.22 17.56
C ASN A 759 14.77 -13.06 18.19
N TRP A 760 14.73 -11.88 17.57
CA TRP A 760 15.54 -10.74 18.03
C TRP A 760 15.19 -10.26 19.44
N GLN A 761 13.97 -10.48 19.91
CA GLN A 761 13.61 -10.25 21.31
C GLN A 761 14.34 -11.19 22.28
N GLY A 762 14.83 -12.34 21.82
CA GLY A 762 15.69 -13.25 22.59
C GLY A 762 17.17 -12.87 22.58
N VAL A 763 17.58 -11.90 21.74
CA VAL A 763 18.97 -11.39 21.68
C VAL A 763 19.10 -10.24 22.69
N SER A 764 19.91 -10.42 23.72
CA SER A 764 19.99 -9.51 24.88
C SER A 764 20.22 -8.04 24.53
N GLN A 765 21.07 -7.74 23.56
CA GLN A 765 21.35 -6.37 23.11
C GLN A 765 20.12 -5.73 22.43
N ARG A 766 19.41 -6.49 21.60
CA ARG A 766 18.20 -6.02 20.89
C ARG A 766 17.01 -5.90 21.86
N ALA A 767 16.84 -6.90 22.73
CA ALA A 767 15.83 -6.85 23.79
C ALA A 767 16.04 -5.64 24.71
N LYS A 768 17.29 -5.27 24.97
CA LYS A 768 17.60 -4.07 25.75
C LYS A 768 17.13 -2.79 25.06
N ILE A 769 17.32 -2.62 23.76
CA ILE A 769 16.83 -1.46 23.01
C ILE A 769 15.30 -1.36 23.16
N TYR A 770 14.60 -2.46 22.89
CA TYR A 770 13.14 -2.54 23.03
C TYR A 770 12.66 -2.15 24.43
N THR A 771 13.32 -2.69 25.47
CA THR A 771 12.98 -2.40 26.87
C THR A 771 13.26 -0.95 27.23
N ASP A 772 14.39 -0.41 26.82
CA ASP A 772 14.76 1.00 27.05
C ASP A 772 13.76 1.93 26.38
N TRP A 773 13.39 1.66 25.12
CA TRP A 773 12.42 2.48 24.38
C TRP A 773 11.03 2.37 24.99
N ALA A 774 10.58 1.17 25.38
CA ALA A 774 9.32 0.99 26.09
C ALA A 774 9.27 1.80 27.40
N LYS A 775 10.40 1.84 28.15
CA LYS A 775 10.52 2.66 29.36
C LYS A 775 10.44 4.14 29.04
N MET A 776 11.15 4.62 28.01
CA MET A 776 11.11 6.01 27.57
C MET A 776 9.72 6.44 27.10
N ILE A 777 9.03 5.59 26.34
CA ILE A 777 7.65 5.84 25.89
C ILE A 777 6.72 5.93 27.11
N SER A 778 6.86 5.02 28.06
CA SER A 778 6.10 5.08 29.30
C SER A 778 6.37 6.36 30.10
N LEU A 779 7.64 6.79 30.21
CA LEU A 779 8.00 8.08 30.84
C LEU A 779 7.28 9.23 30.14
N LYS A 780 7.36 9.29 28.80
CA LYS A 780 6.75 10.34 27.98
C LYS A 780 5.23 10.40 28.16
N THR A 781 4.57 9.27 28.13
CA THR A 781 3.10 9.21 28.13
C THR A 781 2.48 9.34 29.52
N SER A 782 3.25 9.01 30.59
CA SER A 782 2.74 9.01 31.96
C SER A 782 3.14 10.23 32.80
N ASN A 783 4.14 11.02 32.34
CA ASN A 783 4.63 12.17 33.11
C ASN A 783 4.38 13.48 32.38
N PRO A 784 3.59 14.39 32.93
CA PRO A 784 3.19 15.64 32.29
C PRO A 784 4.36 16.54 31.86
N VAL A 785 5.52 16.46 32.51
CA VAL A 785 6.71 17.25 32.18
C VAL A 785 7.12 17.08 30.71
N PHE A 786 6.92 15.90 30.11
CA PHE A 786 7.23 15.66 28.70
C PHE A 786 6.25 16.34 27.72
N ASN A 787 5.21 16.99 28.24
CA ASN A 787 4.38 17.95 27.53
C ASN A 787 4.78 19.41 27.76
N GLY A 788 5.84 19.67 28.52
CA GLY A 788 6.33 20.99 28.84
C GLY A 788 7.12 21.66 27.72
N ASN A 789 7.92 22.63 28.12
CA ASN A 789 8.89 23.29 27.27
C ASN A 789 10.19 22.47 27.16
N TYR A 790 11.02 22.78 26.18
CA TYR A 790 12.32 22.12 26.01
C TYR A 790 13.37 23.07 25.42
N ALA A 791 14.62 22.71 25.64
CA ALA A 791 15.80 23.32 25.00
C ALA A 791 16.75 22.20 24.56
N ILE A 792 17.18 22.23 23.31
CA ILE A 792 18.18 21.31 22.75
C ILE A 792 19.47 22.11 22.62
N SER A 793 20.50 21.77 23.40
CA SER A 793 21.76 22.52 23.50
C SER A 793 22.95 21.56 23.57
N PRO A 794 23.57 21.24 22.42
CA PRO A 794 24.76 20.37 22.40
C PRO A 794 25.88 20.92 23.29
N ASN A 795 26.61 20.02 23.94
CA ASN A 795 27.70 20.39 24.84
C ASN A 795 29.03 20.56 24.07
N GLY A 796 29.25 21.73 23.52
CA GLY A 796 30.40 22.12 22.71
C GLY A 796 30.29 21.72 21.23
N ASN A 797 29.82 20.53 20.91
CA ASN A 797 29.46 20.10 19.55
C ASN A 797 28.37 19.02 19.58
N ASN A 798 27.77 18.72 18.43
CA ASN A 798 26.62 17.82 18.31
C ASN A 798 26.87 16.36 18.76
N ILE A 799 28.12 15.92 18.91
CA ILE A 799 28.42 14.55 19.35
C ILE A 799 28.05 14.31 20.84
N ARG A 800 27.90 15.40 21.61
CA ARG A 800 27.52 15.40 23.03
C ARG A 800 26.19 16.15 23.15
N GLN A 801 25.11 15.43 23.13
CA GLN A 801 23.76 16.01 23.21
C GLN A 801 23.34 16.29 24.64
N ARG A 802 22.71 17.44 24.84
CA ARG A 802 22.01 17.82 26.05
C ARG A 802 20.61 18.34 25.69
N ILE A 803 19.60 17.79 26.32
CA ILE A 803 18.21 18.22 26.14
C ILE A 803 17.66 18.52 27.54
N TYR A 804 17.10 19.71 27.73
CA TYR A 804 16.40 20.08 28.94
C TYR A 804 14.92 20.19 28.68
N ILE A 805 14.08 19.48 29.44
CA ILE A 805 12.62 19.49 29.34
C ILE A 805 12.06 19.94 30.68
N PHE A 806 11.14 20.91 30.67
CA PHE A 806 10.65 21.49 31.91
C PHE A 806 9.22 22.04 31.79
N ASP A 807 8.51 21.99 32.94
CA ASP A 807 7.22 22.65 33.12
C ASP A 807 7.14 23.18 34.58
N THR A 808 7.38 24.45 34.71
CA THR A 808 7.45 25.13 36.06
C THR A 808 6.09 25.17 36.77
N ALA A 809 4.98 24.87 36.08
CA ALA A 809 3.66 24.81 36.71
C ALA A 809 3.41 23.50 37.47
N LEU A 810 4.21 22.46 37.22
CA LEU A 810 4.08 21.17 37.88
C LEU A 810 4.78 21.17 39.26
N THR A 811 4.17 20.47 40.22
CA THR A 811 4.69 20.37 41.62
C THR A 811 5.55 19.11 41.85
N GLY A 812 5.54 18.14 40.95
CA GLY A 812 6.32 16.90 41.04
C GLY A 812 7.53 16.89 40.12
N LEU A 813 7.60 15.89 39.24
CA LEU A 813 8.60 15.81 38.19
C LEU A 813 8.35 16.97 37.19
N ASN A 814 9.09 18.03 37.27
CA ASN A 814 8.93 19.24 36.48
C ASN A 814 10.18 19.65 35.69
N SER A 815 11.29 18.94 35.89
CA SER A 815 12.58 19.24 35.24
C SER A 815 13.27 17.91 34.90
N VAL A 816 13.64 17.75 33.62
CA VAL A 816 14.35 16.56 33.09
C VAL A 816 15.55 17.01 32.26
N VAL A 817 16.73 16.46 32.55
CA VAL A 817 17.95 16.66 31.79
C VAL A 817 18.37 15.35 31.13
N ILE A 818 18.40 15.31 29.80
CA ILE A 818 18.84 14.20 28.99
C ILE A 818 20.24 14.49 28.45
N LEU A 819 21.17 13.57 28.66
CA LEU A 819 22.53 13.63 28.19
C LEU A 819 22.82 12.42 27.32
N ALA A 820 23.50 12.59 26.17
CA ALA A 820 23.96 11.48 25.33
C ALA A 820 25.34 11.77 24.75
N ASN A 821 26.13 10.71 24.63
CA ASN A 821 27.45 10.74 24.03
C ASN A 821 27.47 9.86 22.77
N PHE A 822 27.49 10.48 21.61
CA PHE A 822 27.56 9.79 20.32
C PHE A 822 29.01 9.66 19.77
N SER A 823 30.05 9.97 20.56
CA SER A 823 31.44 9.74 20.13
C SER A 823 31.83 8.26 20.22
N VAL A 824 33.00 7.93 19.67
CA VAL A 824 33.61 6.58 19.72
C VAL A 824 34.46 6.37 20.97
N ALA A 825 34.37 7.23 21.96
CA ALA A 825 35.04 7.14 23.25
C ALA A 825 34.18 7.70 24.36
N SER A 826 34.47 7.37 25.62
CA SER A 826 33.84 8.01 26.77
C SER A 826 34.12 9.51 26.75
N GLN A 827 33.10 10.32 27.07
CA GLN A 827 33.17 11.78 27.10
C GLN A 827 32.62 12.32 28.43
N ASN A 828 33.20 13.40 28.90
CA ASN A 828 32.63 14.17 29.98
C ASN A 828 31.60 15.15 29.39
N VAL A 829 30.35 15.06 29.83
CA VAL A 829 29.25 15.91 29.36
C VAL A 829 28.81 16.83 30.50
N THR A 830 28.73 18.13 30.25
CA THR A 830 28.24 19.10 31.24
C THR A 830 26.70 19.04 31.26
N PRO A 831 26.07 18.69 32.39
CA PRO A 831 24.63 18.56 32.46
C PRO A 831 23.88 19.91 32.51
N ASP A 832 24.50 20.97 33.00
CA ASP A 832 23.85 22.26 33.26
C ASP A 832 22.50 22.09 33.92
N PHE A 833 22.50 21.43 35.07
CA PHE A 833 21.27 21.27 35.84
C PHE A 833 20.69 22.63 36.23
N PRO A 834 19.37 22.85 36.19
CA PRO A 834 18.79 24.15 36.49
C PRO A 834 18.96 24.56 37.96
N PHE A 835 19.22 23.61 38.88
CA PHE A 835 19.45 23.84 40.32
C PHE A 835 20.19 22.64 40.95
N ALA A 836 20.86 22.92 42.07
CA ALA A 836 21.48 21.90 42.92
C ALA A 836 20.41 21.14 43.73
N GLY A 837 20.74 19.92 44.14
CA GLY A 837 19.81 19.06 44.89
C GLY A 837 19.94 17.59 44.52
N ILE A 838 18.96 16.80 44.89
CA ILE A 838 18.91 15.40 44.53
C ILE A 838 18.21 15.29 43.15
N TRP A 839 18.85 14.58 42.25
CA TRP A 839 18.31 14.20 40.94
C TRP A 839 18.28 12.70 40.81
N TYR A 840 17.36 12.16 40.03
CA TYR A 840 17.13 10.72 39.87
C TYR A 840 17.34 10.31 38.41
N ASN A 841 18.11 9.26 38.16
CA ASN A 841 18.13 8.64 36.87
C ASN A 841 16.78 7.96 36.58
N LEU A 842 15.99 8.49 35.67
CA LEU A 842 14.62 8.03 35.41
C LEU A 842 14.54 6.61 34.80
N MET A 843 15.66 6.04 34.36
CA MET A 843 15.68 4.66 33.86
C MET A 843 15.63 3.62 34.99
N ASP A 844 16.17 3.94 36.17
CA ASP A 844 16.27 3.03 37.31
C ASP A 844 15.96 3.67 38.68
N ASN A 845 15.62 4.96 38.69
CA ASN A 845 15.36 5.80 39.87
C ASN A 845 16.55 5.92 40.85
N THR A 846 17.77 5.62 40.44
CA THR A 846 18.97 5.85 41.25
C THR A 846 19.21 7.32 41.49
N PRO A 847 19.38 7.76 42.75
CA PRO A 847 19.63 9.19 43.07
C PRO A 847 21.07 9.59 42.86
N ILE A 848 21.26 10.84 42.43
CA ILE A 848 22.56 11.53 42.48
C ILE A 848 22.42 12.85 43.24
N THR A 849 23.45 13.26 43.97
CA THR A 849 23.51 14.57 44.64
C THR A 849 24.29 15.56 43.79
N VAL A 850 23.59 16.56 43.27
CA VAL A 850 24.16 17.65 42.48
C VAL A 850 24.47 18.81 43.42
N THR A 851 25.74 19.06 43.70
CA THR A 851 26.22 20.21 44.50
C THR A 851 26.64 21.38 43.64
N ASN A 852 27.16 21.08 42.43
CA ASN A 852 27.47 22.05 41.40
C ASN A 852 26.80 21.63 40.09
N THR A 853 25.95 22.49 39.57
CA THR A 853 25.09 22.22 38.40
C THR A 853 25.85 21.94 37.09
N THR A 854 27.12 22.35 37.01
CA THR A 854 28.00 22.20 35.84
C THR A 854 29.03 21.08 36.01
N THR A 855 29.01 20.32 37.13
CA THR A 855 29.92 19.20 37.30
C THR A 855 29.70 18.19 36.18
N GLN A 856 30.76 17.91 35.44
CA GLN A 856 30.74 17.02 34.29
C GLN A 856 30.43 15.58 34.70
N ILE A 857 29.64 14.89 33.90
CA ILE A 857 29.24 13.50 34.08
C ILE A 857 29.92 12.67 32.98
N PRO A 858 30.72 11.65 33.32
CA PRO A 858 31.28 10.75 32.34
C PRO A 858 30.20 9.89 31.74
N ILE A 859 30.14 9.84 30.41
CA ILE A 859 29.20 9.01 29.65
C ILE A 859 29.99 8.18 28.65
N GLU A 860 29.81 6.87 28.71
CA GLU A 860 30.43 5.91 27.80
C GLU A 860 30.03 6.17 26.33
N SER A 861 30.85 5.66 25.41
CA SER A 861 30.56 5.76 23.96
C SER A 861 29.21 5.17 23.62
N GLY A 862 28.34 5.94 22.96
CA GLY A 862 26.96 5.55 22.64
C GLY A 862 26.00 5.53 23.84
N GLY A 863 26.44 5.97 25.03
CA GLY A 863 25.65 5.96 26.25
C GLY A 863 24.79 7.21 26.41
N PHE A 864 23.85 7.13 27.37
CA PHE A 864 22.93 8.23 27.71
C PHE A 864 22.60 8.24 29.21
N ARG A 865 22.06 9.35 29.68
CA ARG A 865 21.46 9.50 31.02
C ARG A 865 20.18 10.36 30.89
N ILE A 866 19.16 10.04 31.72
CA ILE A 866 17.92 10.80 31.80
C ILE A 866 17.72 11.14 33.29
N TYR A 867 17.99 12.38 33.70
CA TYR A 867 17.86 12.82 35.08
C TYR A 867 16.60 13.64 35.28
N GLY A 868 15.77 13.29 36.25
CA GLY A 868 14.62 14.06 36.73
C GLY A 868 14.83 14.61 38.13
N ASN A 869 14.28 15.78 38.44
CA ASN A 869 14.29 16.35 39.78
C ASN A 869 13.44 15.60 40.83
N GLN A 870 12.65 14.66 40.41
CA GLN A 870 11.89 13.68 41.17
C GLN A 870 11.98 12.31 40.50
N PRO A 871 11.85 11.19 41.22
CA PRO A 871 11.77 9.90 40.61
C PRO A 871 10.55 9.83 39.67
N ALA A 872 10.65 9.03 38.62
CA ALA A 872 9.50 8.74 37.76
C ALA A 872 8.39 8.08 38.61
N LEU A 873 7.13 8.42 38.34
CA LEU A 873 5.99 7.71 38.93
C LEU A 873 6.21 6.21 38.69
N ALA A 874 6.30 5.45 39.78
CA ALA A 874 6.49 4.00 39.70
C ALA A 874 5.24 3.39 39.08
N ASN A 875 5.35 2.97 37.83
CA ASN A 875 4.39 2.03 37.27
C ASN A 875 4.80 0.66 37.79
N GLU A 876 4.06 0.05 38.70
CA GLU A 876 4.34 -1.29 39.23
C GLU A 876 4.45 -2.39 38.16
N GLU A 877 4.07 -2.08 36.91
CA GLU A 877 4.15 -3.00 35.80
C GLU A 877 5.58 -3.34 35.34
N PHE A 878 6.61 -2.52 35.60
CA PHE A 878 7.98 -2.78 35.14
C PHE A 878 8.68 -3.94 35.87
N ASN A 879 8.16 -4.37 36.99
CA ASN A 879 8.67 -5.53 37.74
C ASN A 879 8.01 -6.85 37.33
N LYS A 880 7.11 -6.85 36.31
CA LYS A 880 6.41 -8.07 35.88
C LYS A 880 7.27 -8.89 34.92
N ILE A 881 7.24 -10.18 35.07
CA ILE A 881 7.90 -11.16 34.19
C ILE A 881 7.12 -11.26 32.90
N ASN A 882 7.54 -10.55 31.84
CA ASN A 882 6.75 -10.41 30.62
C ASN A 882 6.74 -11.64 29.67
N PHE A 883 7.60 -12.63 29.88
CA PHE A 883 7.80 -13.74 28.95
C PHE A 883 7.38 -15.12 29.48
N VAL A 884 6.69 -15.17 30.62
CA VAL A 884 6.21 -16.45 31.17
C VAL A 884 4.81 -16.75 30.67
N ASN A 885 4.67 -17.88 29.99
CA ASN A 885 3.40 -18.43 29.55
C ASN A 885 3.11 -19.76 30.22
N LEU A 886 1.81 -20.02 30.42
CA LEU A 886 1.27 -21.22 31.05
C LEU A 886 0.60 -22.08 29.98
N SER A 887 0.98 -23.36 29.87
CA SER A 887 0.43 -24.31 28.88
C SER A 887 0.38 -25.72 29.44
N PRO A 888 -0.65 -26.53 29.12
CA PRO A 888 -1.88 -26.17 28.44
C PRO A 888 -2.79 -25.26 29.28
N ASN A 889 -3.61 -24.45 28.60
CA ASN A 889 -4.67 -23.68 29.26
C ASN A 889 -5.88 -23.57 28.33
N PRO A 890 -6.99 -24.25 28.59
CA PRO A 890 -7.36 -25.02 29.82
C PRO A 890 -6.48 -26.24 30.11
N ALA A 891 -6.35 -26.57 31.43
CA ALA A 891 -5.57 -27.68 31.92
C ALA A 891 -6.41 -28.62 32.77
N SER A 892 -6.20 -29.97 32.67
CA SER A 892 -6.95 -30.98 33.46
C SER A 892 -6.15 -31.49 34.65
N THR A 893 -4.89 -31.84 34.48
CA THR A 893 -4.09 -32.48 35.55
C THR A 893 -2.87 -31.66 35.94
N TYR A 894 -2.24 -30.96 34.99
CA TYR A 894 -1.06 -30.12 35.25
C TYR A 894 -0.99 -29.01 34.21
N PHE A 895 -0.18 -28.01 34.49
CA PHE A 895 0.31 -27.02 33.51
C PHE A 895 1.84 -26.91 33.60
N THR A 896 2.42 -26.38 32.56
CA THR A 896 3.86 -26.08 32.47
C THR A 896 4.08 -24.57 32.29
N LEU A 897 5.24 -24.09 32.69
CA LEU A 897 5.73 -22.75 32.39
C LEU A 897 6.89 -22.86 31.39
N ASN A 898 7.01 -21.89 30.50
CA ASN A 898 8.06 -21.86 29.48
C ASN A 898 9.42 -21.35 29.99
N THR A 899 9.57 -21.13 31.31
CA THR A 899 10.81 -20.66 31.93
C THR A 899 10.89 -21.07 33.41
N ASN A 900 12.10 -21.04 33.96
CA ASN A 900 12.35 -21.26 35.39
C ASN A 900 11.77 -20.12 36.24
N VAL A 901 11.15 -20.49 37.37
CA VAL A 901 10.60 -19.55 38.35
C VAL A 901 10.94 -20.00 39.78
N SER A 902 11.15 -19.06 40.68
CA SER A 902 11.49 -19.35 42.07
C SER A 902 10.28 -19.79 42.90
N LYS A 903 9.07 -19.35 42.49
CA LYS A 903 7.83 -19.67 43.22
C LYS A 903 6.61 -19.60 42.33
N VAL A 904 5.68 -20.56 42.50
CA VAL A 904 4.35 -20.54 41.88
C VAL A 904 3.29 -20.64 42.94
N GLN A 905 2.34 -19.72 42.99
CA GLN A 905 1.21 -19.72 43.92
C GLN A 905 -0.10 -19.67 43.14
N ILE A 906 -1.04 -20.53 43.49
CA ILE A 906 -2.36 -20.61 42.84
C ILE A 906 -3.39 -20.06 43.81
N PHE A 907 -4.19 -19.12 43.38
CA PHE A 907 -5.25 -18.49 44.14
C PHE A 907 -6.61 -18.74 43.47
N SER A 908 -7.65 -18.88 44.31
CA SER A 908 -9.03 -18.82 43.85
C SER A 908 -9.37 -17.41 43.34
N LEU A 909 -10.47 -17.24 42.61
CA LEU A 909 -10.96 -15.92 42.18
C LEU A 909 -11.31 -14.98 43.35
N THR A 910 -11.55 -15.54 44.55
CA THR A 910 -11.79 -14.76 45.77
C THR A 910 -10.51 -14.35 46.51
N GLY A 911 -9.33 -14.63 45.90
CA GLY A 911 -8.03 -14.29 46.47
C GLY A 911 -7.48 -15.25 47.53
N GLN A 912 -8.14 -16.38 47.79
CA GLN A 912 -7.66 -17.39 48.71
C GLN A 912 -6.52 -18.18 48.09
N LEU A 913 -5.37 -18.28 48.78
CA LEU A 913 -4.26 -19.14 48.36
C LEU A 913 -4.67 -20.61 48.44
N VAL A 914 -4.62 -21.30 47.34
CA VAL A 914 -5.03 -22.71 47.20
C VAL A 914 -3.83 -23.64 47.18
N LYS A 915 -2.73 -23.24 46.50
CA LYS A 915 -1.54 -24.09 46.38
C LYS A 915 -0.28 -23.24 46.17
N THR A 916 0.87 -23.77 46.66
CA THR A 916 2.17 -23.14 46.50
C THR A 916 3.20 -24.17 46.07
N TYR A 917 4.03 -23.82 45.12
CA TYR A 917 5.22 -24.55 44.70
C TYR A 917 6.44 -23.65 44.90
N ASN A 918 7.37 -24.07 45.76
CA ASN A 918 8.68 -23.45 45.90
C ASN A 918 9.68 -24.25 45.11
N ASN A 919 10.47 -23.57 44.35
CA ASN A 919 11.41 -24.05 43.33
C ASN A 919 11.95 -25.47 43.59
N GLN A 920 11.78 -26.37 42.64
CA GLN A 920 12.62 -27.55 42.31
C GLN A 920 11.84 -28.61 41.52
N SER A 921 11.48 -28.38 40.31
CA SER A 921 11.28 -29.50 39.36
C SER A 921 12.02 -29.21 38.07
N GLU A 922 12.90 -30.06 37.69
CA GLU A 922 13.60 -30.02 36.38
C GLU A 922 12.66 -30.08 35.16
N GLU A 923 11.35 -30.31 35.40
CA GLU A 923 10.34 -30.52 34.38
C GLU A 923 9.36 -29.35 34.20
N PHE A 924 9.47 -28.25 34.95
CA PHE A 924 8.54 -27.07 34.88
C PHE A 924 7.04 -27.41 34.95
N GLN A 925 6.67 -28.60 35.47
CA GLN A 925 5.32 -29.13 35.57
C GLN A 925 4.71 -28.88 36.95
N TYR A 926 3.50 -28.31 36.97
CA TYR A 926 2.77 -27.97 38.21
C TYR A 926 1.44 -28.70 38.26
N SER A 927 1.32 -29.69 39.10
CA SER A 927 0.12 -30.55 39.22
C SER A 927 -1.06 -29.79 39.82
N ILE A 928 -2.20 -29.85 39.15
CA ILE A 928 -3.49 -29.28 39.59
C ILE A 928 -4.60 -30.34 39.66
N SER A 929 -4.23 -31.63 39.71
CA SER A 929 -5.19 -32.74 39.66
C SER A 929 -6.18 -32.74 40.85
N ASP A 930 -5.77 -32.15 41.96
CA ASP A 930 -6.54 -32.01 43.21
C ASP A 930 -7.40 -30.73 43.29
N LEU A 931 -7.34 -29.85 42.28
CA LEU A 931 -8.18 -28.68 42.22
C LEU A 931 -9.51 -28.99 41.53
N ASN A 932 -10.56 -28.34 42.02
CA ASN A 932 -11.87 -28.38 41.39
C ASN A 932 -11.88 -27.67 40.06
N GLN A 933 -12.81 -28.01 39.15
CA GLN A 933 -13.01 -27.28 37.90
C GLN A 933 -13.34 -25.81 38.22
N GLY A 934 -12.69 -24.90 37.46
CA GLY A 934 -12.88 -23.49 37.70
C GLY A 934 -11.74 -22.61 37.14
N ILE A 935 -11.84 -21.31 37.41
CA ILE A 935 -10.82 -20.32 37.05
C ILE A 935 -9.98 -20.01 38.31
N TYR A 936 -8.67 -20.01 38.11
CA TYR A 936 -7.67 -19.70 39.13
C TYR A 936 -6.72 -18.60 38.65
N LEU A 937 -6.09 -17.89 39.57
CA LEU A 937 -4.99 -16.99 39.33
C LEU A 937 -3.68 -17.64 39.75
N VAL A 938 -2.74 -17.77 38.86
CA VAL A 938 -1.41 -18.32 39.09
C VAL A 938 -0.43 -17.15 39.20
N LYS A 939 0.02 -16.88 40.42
CA LYS A 939 1.06 -15.88 40.73
C LYS A 939 2.43 -16.57 40.66
N ILE A 940 3.30 -16.04 39.81
CA ILE A 940 4.63 -16.56 39.54
C ILE A 940 5.64 -15.54 40.07
N THR A 941 6.70 -15.99 40.72
CA THR A 941 7.83 -15.15 41.15
C THR A 941 9.11 -15.76 40.56
N ASP A 942 9.92 -14.96 39.89
CA ASP A 942 11.19 -15.41 39.33
C ASP A 942 12.36 -15.30 40.33
N GLU A 943 13.56 -15.70 39.93
CA GLU A 943 14.78 -15.67 40.76
C GLU A 943 15.20 -14.24 41.15
N ASN A 944 14.70 -13.21 40.44
CA ASN A 944 14.96 -11.80 40.78
C ASN A 944 13.82 -11.15 41.57
N ASN A 945 12.93 -11.94 42.20
CA ASN A 945 11.73 -11.51 42.93
C ASN A 945 10.73 -10.68 42.07
N ARG A 946 10.75 -10.80 40.74
CA ARG A 946 9.73 -10.21 39.87
C ARG A 946 8.50 -11.11 39.85
N GLU A 947 7.32 -10.53 39.75
CA GLU A 947 6.05 -11.24 39.86
C GLU A 947 5.21 -11.10 38.60
N LYS A 948 4.47 -12.17 38.23
CA LYS A 948 3.45 -12.19 37.19
C LYS A 948 2.24 -12.99 37.63
N ALA A 949 1.04 -12.52 37.31
CA ALA A 949 -0.19 -13.26 37.46
C ALA A 949 -0.72 -13.74 36.10
N LEU A 950 -1.03 -15.04 36.03
CA LEU A 950 -1.60 -15.68 34.84
C LEU A 950 -2.96 -16.28 35.18
N LYS A 951 -3.88 -16.29 34.22
CA LYS A 951 -5.17 -16.99 34.37
C LYS A 951 -4.98 -18.47 34.03
N LEU A 952 -5.45 -19.34 34.88
CA LEU A 952 -5.54 -20.79 34.67
C LEU A 952 -7.01 -21.21 34.63
N ILE A 953 -7.40 -21.95 33.62
CA ILE A 953 -8.70 -22.61 33.53
C ILE A 953 -8.50 -24.10 33.82
N LYS A 954 -9.04 -24.59 34.91
CA LYS A 954 -9.05 -26.01 35.31
C LYS A 954 -10.30 -26.68 34.76
N GLN A 955 -10.11 -27.70 33.92
CA GLN A 955 -11.16 -28.57 33.39
C GLN A 955 -11.30 -29.87 34.19
#